data_82cd0bf75db6e3e71c10f3aea209273d
#
_entry.id   82cd0bf75db6e3e71c10f3aea209273d
#
_cell.length_a   1.000
_cell.length_b   1.000
_cell.length_c   1.000
_cell.angle_alpha   90.00
_cell.angle_beta   90.00
_cell.angle_gamma   90.00
#
_symmetry.space_group_name_H-M   'P 1'
#
loop_
_entity.id
_entity.type
_entity.pdbx_description
1 polymer ?
#
loop_
_entity_poly.entity_id
_entity_poly.type
_entity_poly.pdbx_seq_one_letter_code
_entity_poly.pdbx_strand_id
1 'polypeptide(L)'
;MIRKTMVAMAVMAMFSPALYAQANGGPLADAQVQQPGQAKNYAQSLVERTVALHPELVELDLHMRPPGESESIIVAAKSAKRIGTKSDRDDLDVVKTGTPFVEINKRADQNVEVHLPLLDVTRKVIGELEMTFPYPPGSGLDKDALIRAGAVIRDELSRQIRYGNELFDPVLTNTGIPANPYAQTLVDDVIRKRRDVMAIAMHVARPGGGDYPIIASNIGRIGKPADADDRDVIETGKTHLAAGRDGDRLEVELPLQDAAGRTVGALAVVMPYRAGDEQATLVKRAETIRNELRARIPDAAALYEPKRLEPATSVVAAQLNDEALGNKESLPMTKEVMGAGALQTAQEGVTDAVKNQAGVTPTNSSGSPADAASIRGIKVNLFANYRLNGGLPTANVMSVPAENKQRVETLKGANALMFGVASPAGIINMVTKRAPMDKDVASIALLGNSFGQIGVAADVSHRFGSEKQFGLRVNASDTHLENGVHGASGRGWFGSVGADWQVTNRLHFQFDVETYRKEVVEQGSISLPTAVKGHITLPRVPDPRNLLSGPWAVFSAKTTNLQGRVDYDIAPGWKVLAEIGQSDSDRSRFTTRIGGYNVFTGAGGIATVNEVTQVYFNKYKRAELLGQFATGPLTHDITFGVSRSERIAETPAQNTVVLPVRVNIFDPIALPAPVPTRPDTSLPKQVNADTGLYTYDVIGIGAKWKFLLGFRESRSSANDGFVSSASWVGSPAFGILYDVLPTTTLFASYMKGLEDGGVGPANAKNAYQVLAPAVSTQYEFGVRDHYFRWLQVSASVFDIKRANAVTNSVTQIFANDGTIEYRGAEAVLTQDITREWSLSEAIEYLHAVQNPVNDMTIKGLTPENTPKWIGNIALTHRPSWLPGLSLTMRASFVTKRPVNPQDQGYIPGYTIYSLGASYATRIAGKHVDIRVAVDNLFNKRYWNSVQTGTLGTGMDRSVKMVAKIDF
;
A
#
# COMPACT_ATOMS: atom_id res chain seq x y z
N MET A 1 -0.06 38.54 4.23
CA MET A 1 -1.05 37.47 4.33
C MET A 1 -1.92 37.33 3.07
N ILE A 2 -2.26 38.41 2.38
CA ILE A 2 -3.17 38.40 1.20
C ILE A 2 -2.58 37.80 -0.08
N ARG A 3 -1.27 37.75 -0.27
CA ARG A 3 -0.61 37.18 -1.48
C ARG A 3 -0.45 35.65 -1.50
N LYS A 4 -0.60 34.95 -0.37
CA LYS A 4 -0.51 33.49 -0.32
C LYS A 4 -1.85 32.78 -0.52
N THR A 5 -2.95 33.49 -0.33
CA THR A 5 -4.32 32.95 -0.54
C THR A 5 -4.76 33.01 -2.00
N MET A 6 -4.18 33.88 -2.80
CA MET A 6 -4.52 33.98 -4.24
C MET A 6 -3.96 32.87 -5.12
N VAL A 7 -2.88 32.20 -4.72
CA VAL A 7 -2.32 31.06 -5.48
C VAL A 7 -3.19 29.79 -5.32
N ALA A 8 -3.82 29.62 -4.19
CA ALA A 8 -4.74 28.49 -3.96
C ALA A 8 -6.08 28.65 -4.68
N MET A 9 -6.55 29.89 -4.84
CA MET A 9 -7.79 30.17 -5.60
C MET A 9 -7.58 30.17 -7.14
N ALA A 10 -6.39 30.48 -7.62
CA ALA A 10 -6.08 30.43 -9.06
C ALA A 10 -6.03 28.99 -9.61
N VAL A 11 -5.69 27.99 -8.78
CA VAL A 11 -5.70 26.57 -9.17
C VAL A 11 -7.14 26.02 -9.20
N MET A 12 -8.04 26.51 -8.36
CA MET A 12 -9.44 26.07 -8.38
C MET A 12 -10.28 26.69 -9.52
N ALA A 13 -9.87 27.83 -10.05
CA ALA A 13 -10.59 28.50 -11.15
C ALA A 13 -10.28 27.91 -12.54
N MET A 14 -9.26 27.03 -12.68
CA MET A 14 -8.92 26.39 -13.95
C MET A 14 -9.68 25.10 -14.24
N PHE A 15 -10.52 24.63 -13.32
CA PHE A 15 -11.26 23.37 -13.47
C PHE A 15 -12.78 23.56 -13.43
N SER A 16 -13.31 24.53 -14.17
CA SER A 16 -14.76 24.63 -14.44
C SER A 16 -15.10 23.81 -15.69
N PRO A 17 -15.97 22.79 -15.61
CA PRO A 17 -16.33 21.94 -16.75
C PRO A 17 -17.04 22.68 -17.90
N ALA A 18 -17.39 23.93 -17.69
CA ALA A 18 -18.17 24.73 -18.66
C ALA A 18 -17.36 25.39 -19.81
N LEU A 19 -16.02 25.32 -19.77
CA LEU A 19 -15.16 25.95 -20.79
C LEU A 19 -14.61 24.97 -21.83
N TYR A 20 -14.88 23.67 -21.72
CA TYR A 20 -14.41 22.67 -22.70
C TYR A 20 -15.48 22.25 -23.73
N ALA A 21 -16.71 22.77 -23.63
CA ALA A 21 -17.80 22.39 -24.49
C ALA A 21 -17.94 23.26 -25.77
N GLN A 22 -17.03 24.19 -26.02
CA GLN A 22 -17.15 25.11 -27.18
C GLN A 22 -16.04 25.02 -28.25
N ALA A 23 -15.12 24.05 -28.16
CA ALA A 23 -14.04 23.94 -29.14
C ALA A 23 -14.10 22.74 -30.10
N ASN A 24 -15.01 21.79 -29.96
CA ASN A 24 -15.19 20.71 -30.93
C ASN A 24 -16.67 20.31 -31.06
N GLY A 25 -17.45 21.19 -31.60
CA GLY A 25 -18.82 20.96 -32.07
C GLY A 25 -18.84 20.44 -33.50
N GLY A 26 -18.47 19.17 -33.68
CA GLY A 26 -18.84 18.38 -34.85
C GLY A 26 -19.75 17.25 -34.38
N PRO A 27 -20.88 16.96 -35.04
CA PRO A 27 -21.75 15.88 -34.65
C PRO A 27 -21.00 14.56 -34.79
N LEU A 28 -21.13 13.67 -33.80
CA LEU A 28 -20.86 12.24 -33.95
C LEU A 28 -21.67 11.80 -35.18
N ALA A 29 -21.01 11.74 -36.32
CA ALA A 29 -21.59 11.19 -37.52
C ALA A 29 -21.80 9.71 -37.29
N ASP A 30 -23.01 9.30 -37.41
CA ASP A 30 -23.59 7.97 -37.53
C ASP A 30 -22.57 6.85 -37.73
N ALA A 31 -22.54 5.92 -36.76
CA ALA A 31 -22.11 4.55 -36.97
C ALA A 31 -22.97 3.99 -38.14
N GLN A 32 -22.50 4.16 -39.34
CA GLN A 32 -23.10 3.54 -40.51
C GLN A 32 -22.81 2.06 -40.51
N VAL A 33 -23.84 1.34 -40.24
CA VAL A 33 -24.18 -0.05 -40.44
C VAL A 33 -23.29 -0.73 -41.49
N GLN A 34 -22.52 -1.72 -41.08
CA GLN A 34 -22.02 -2.78 -41.95
C GLN A 34 -23.19 -3.36 -42.77
N GLN A 35 -22.93 -3.69 -44.02
CA GLN A 35 -23.92 -4.38 -44.85
C GLN A 35 -24.41 -5.64 -44.08
N PRO A 36 -25.71 -5.91 -44.03
CA PRO A 36 -26.24 -7.05 -43.31
C PRO A 36 -25.79 -8.32 -44.02
N GLY A 37 -24.87 -9.12 -43.44
CA GLY A 37 -24.51 -10.42 -43.95
C GLY A 37 -23.07 -10.92 -43.74
N GLN A 38 -22.08 -10.09 -43.38
CA GLN A 38 -20.73 -10.62 -43.09
C GLN A 38 -20.41 -10.54 -41.59
N ALA A 39 -20.14 -11.67 -40.99
CA ALA A 39 -19.64 -11.76 -39.62
C ALA A 39 -18.25 -11.06 -39.55
N LYS A 40 -18.10 -10.20 -38.54
CA LYS A 40 -16.83 -9.51 -38.24
C LYS A 40 -15.70 -10.53 -38.11
N ASN A 41 -14.58 -10.34 -38.83
CA ASN A 41 -13.40 -11.19 -38.72
C ASN A 41 -12.49 -10.77 -37.55
N TYR A 42 -11.54 -11.62 -37.19
CA TYR A 42 -10.61 -11.37 -36.09
C TYR A 42 -9.67 -10.20 -36.37
N ALA A 43 -9.25 -9.98 -37.63
CA ALA A 43 -8.45 -8.83 -38.04
C ALA A 43 -9.14 -7.51 -37.69
N GLN A 44 -10.44 -7.35 -38.00
CA GLN A 44 -11.21 -6.17 -37.68
C GLN A 44 -11.34 -5.94 -36.18
N SER A 45 -11.49 -7.02 -35.41
CA SER A 45 -11.48 -6.93 -33.94
C SER A 45 -10.14 -6.44 -33.37
N LEU A 46 -9.03 -6.84 -34.00
CA LEU A 46 -7.68 -6.35 -33.61
C LEU A 46 -7.51 -4.87 -33.94
N VAL A 47 -7.91 -4.45 -35.15
CA VAL A 47 -7.84 -3.03 -35.55
C VAL A 47 -8.61 -2.15 -34.56
N GLU A 48 -9.86 -2.49 -34.28
CA GLU A 48 -10.69 -1.69 -33.37
C GLU A 48 -10.12 -1.58 -31.96
N ARG A 49 -9.56 -2.69 -31.42
CA ARG A 49 -8.90 -2.67 -30.10
C ARG A 49 -7.63 -1.85 -30.14
N THR A 50 -6.82 -1.98 -31.18
CA THR A 50 -5.58 -1.21 -31.33
C THR A 50 -5.86 0.27 -31.45
N VAL A 51 -6.82 0.67 -32.25
CA VAL A 51 -7.23 2.08 -32.37
C VAL A 51 -7.79 2.64 -31.06
N ALA A 52 -8.50 1.83 -30.28
CA ALA A 52 -8.98 2.24 -28.96
C ALA A 52 -7.84 2.46 -27.94
N LEU A 53 -6.74 1.73 -28.07
CA LEU A 53 -5.54 1.85 -27.24
C LEU A 53 -4.60 2.95 -27.75
N HIS A 54 -4.63 3.26 -29.06
CA HIS A 54 -3.77 4.21 -29.75
C HIS A 54 -4.60 5.30 -30.44
N PRO A 55 -5.19 6.24 -29.66
CA PRO A 55 -6.04 7.29 -30.20
C PRO A 55 -5.30 8.30 -31.09
N GLU A 56 -3.97 8.29 -31.09
CA GLU A 56 -3.09 9.07 -31.95
C GLU A 56 -3.14 8.61 -33.43
N LEU A 57 -3.62 7.39 -33.72
CA LEU A 57 -3.76 6.90 -35.07
C LEU A 57 -4.91 7.56 -35.81
N VAL A 58 -4.62 8.19 -36.93
CA VAL A 58 -5.63 8.71 -37.86
C VAL A 58 -6.31 7.55 -38.59
N GLU A 59 -5.50 6.62 -39.13
CA GLU A 59 -5.96 5.40 -39.79
C GLU A 59 -5.04 4.22 -39.39
N LEU A 60 -5.58 2.99 -39.45
CA LEU A 60 -4.86 1.73 -39.26
C LEU A 60 -5.47 0.69 -40.18
N ASP A 61 -4.66 0.17 -41.12
CA ASP A 61 -5.07 -0.81 -42.11
C ASP A 61 -4.18 -2.04 -42.05
N LEU A 62 -4.80 -3.20 -42.22
CA LEU A 62 -4.10 -4.47 -42.37
C LEU A 62 -4.25 -4.98 -43.79
N HIS A 63 -3.14 -5.06 -44.52
CA HIS A 63 -3.06 -5.55 -45.88
C HIS A 63 -2.61 -7.00 -45.88
N MET A 64 -3.44 -7.89 -46.45
CA MET A 64 -3.13 -9.32 -46.49
C MET A 64 -3.72 -9.97 -47.73
N ARG A 65 -3.19 -11.11 -48.06
CA ARG A 65 -3.76 -11.98 -49.09
C ARG A 65 -4.76 -12.94 -48.47
N PRO A 66 -6.06 -12.85 -48.81
CA PRO A 66 -7.05 -13.79 -48.30
C PRO A 66 -6.76 -15.24 -48.74
N PRO A 67 -7.11 -16.26 -47.95
CA PRO A 67 -6.95 -17.66 -48.31
C PRO A 67 -7.65 -17.97 -49.64
N GLY A 68 -6.90 -18.51 -50.62
CA GLY A 68 -7.42 -18.85 -51.94
C GLY A 68 -7.38 -17.72 -52.96
N GLU A 69 -7.07 -16.50 -52.60
CA GLU A 69 -6.98 -15.34 -53.49
C GLU A 69 -5.56 -15.10 -53.96
N SER A 70 -5.40 -14.50 -55.15
CA SER A 70 -4.09 -14.14 -55.70
C SER A 70 -3.62 -12.73 -55.36
N GLU A 71 -4.54 -11.87 -54.92
CA GLU A 71 -4.26 -10.45 -54.68
C GLU A 71 -4.28 -10.13 -53.18
N SER A 72 -3.44 -9.19 -52.76
CA SER A 72 -3.46 -8.60 -51.40
C SER A 72 -4.46 -7.48 -51.36
N ILE A 73 -5.24 -7.42 -50.29
CA ILE A 73 -6.25 -6.37 -50.04
C ILE A 73 -6.22 -5.92 -48.59
N ILE A 74 -6.81 -4.80 -48.30
CA ILE A 74 -7.12 -4.35 -46.93
C ILE A 74 -8.19 -5.29 -46.35
N VAL A 75 -7.81 -6.11 -45.37
CA VAL A 75 -8.70 -7.09 -44.72
C VAL A 75 -9.38 -6.56 -43.47
N ALA A 76 -8.82 -5.48 -42.90
CA ALA A 76 -9.35 -4.77 -41.75
C ALA A 76 -8.83 -3.33 -41.75
N ALA A 77 -9.67 -2.38 -41.35
CA ALA A 77 -9.33 -0.95 -41.33
C ALA A 77 -10.09 -0.21 -40.23
N LYS A 78 -9.52 0.91 -39.74
CA LYS A 78 -10.27 1.85 -38.89
C LYS A 78 -11.46 2.42 -39.68
N SER A 79 -11.24 2.84 -40.90
CA SER A 79 -12.29 3.30 -41.83
C SER A 79 -12.82 2.11 -42.64
N ALA A 80 -14.00 1.60 -42.26
CA ALA A 80 -14.61 0.44 -42.93
C ALA A 80 -14.74 0.57 -44.48
N LYS A 81 -14.74 1.79 -45.01
CA LYS A 81 -14.78 2.05 -46.45
C LYS A 81 -13.51 1.61 -47.20
N ARG A 82 -12.40 1.45 -46.52
CA ARG A 82 -11.11 1.03 -47.09
C ARG A 82 -11.01 -0.48 -47.23
N ILE A 83 -11.81 -1.24 -46.48
CA ILE A 83 -11.80 -2.71 -46.53
C ILE A 83 -12.14 -3.21 -47.96
N GLY A 84 -11.32 -4.13 -48.49
CA GLY A 84 -11.41 -4.68 -49.83
C GLY A 84 -10.62 -3.87 -50.88
N THR A 85 -10.03 -2.73 -50.53
CA THR A 85 -9.12 -2.01 -51.44
C THR A 85 -7.89 -2.86 -51.70
N LYS A 86 -7.41 -2.90 -52.97
CA LYS A 86 -6.20 -3.64 -53.33
C LYS A 86 -4.97 -2.95 -52.79
N SER A 87 -4.01 -3.77 -52.32
CA SER A 87 -2.71 -3.29 -51.91
C SER A 87 -1.95 -2.69 -53.10
N ASP A 88 -1.29 -1.60 -52.90
CA ASP A 88 -0.50 -0.93 -53.90
C ASP A 88 0.94 -1.51 -53.97
N ARG A 89 1.80 -0.86 -54.76
CA ARG A 89 3.16 -1.35 -54.97
C ARG A 89 4.02 -1.26 -53.68
N ASP A 90 3.82 -0.18 -52.95
CA ASP A 90 4.63 0.09 -51.74
C ASP A 90 4.26 -0.87 -50.62
N ASP A 91 3.00 -1.22 -50.45
CA ASP A 91 2.51 -2.26 -49.52
C ASP A 91 3.14 -3.64 -49.86
N LEU A 92 3.13 -3.99 -51.16
CA LEU A 92 3.66 -5.26 -51.61
C LEU A 92 5.19 -5.36 -51.46
N ASP A 93 5.89 -4.24 -51.67
CA ASP A 93 7.35 -4.19 -51.51
C ASP A 93 7.73 -4.33 -50.01
N VAL A 94 6.96 -3.77 -49.06
CA VAL A 94 7.14 -3.97 -47.62
C VAL A 94 6.97 -5.44 -47.23
N VAL A 95 5.95 -6.11 -47.76
CA VAL A 95 5.74 -7.55 -47.50
C VAL A 95 6.89 -8.39 -48.06
N LYS A 96 7.37 -8.06 -49.24
CA LYS A 96 8.41 -8.80 -49.96
C LYS A 96 9.81 -8.62 -49.38
N THR A 97 10.16 -7.39 -48.99
CA THR A 97 11.49 -7.03 -48.51
C THR A 97 11.63 -7.06 -46.99
N GLY A 98 10.51 -6.95 -46.26
CA GLY A 98 10.50 -6.79 -44.81
C GLY A 98 11.03 -5.42 -44.34
N THR A 99 11.20 -4.48 -45.30
CA THR A 99 11.79 -3.17 -45.01
C THR A 99 10.69 -2.13 -44.78
N PRO A 100 10.72 -1.40 -43.65
CA PRO A 100 9.76 -0.33 -43.39
C PRO A 100 9.84 0.80 -44.42
N PHE A 101 8.68 1.39 -44.71
CA PHE A 101 8.58 2.54 -45.64
C PHE A 101 7.79 3.68 -44.93
N VAL A 102 8.12 4.95 -45.20
CA VAL A 102 7.43 6.12 -44.68
C VAL A 102 7.13 7.07 -45.82
N GLU A 103 5.83 7.33 -46.02
CA GLU A 103 5.35 8.28 -46.99
C GLU A 103 4.82 9.55 -46.27
N ILE A 104 5.35 10.71 -46.64
CA ILE A 104 4.87 12.00 -46.15
C ILE A 104 3.86 12.55 -47.15
N ASN A 105 2.60 12.52 -46.77
CA ASN A 105 1.54 13.04 -47.64
C ASN A 105 1.65 14.56 -47.75
N LYS A 106 2.01 15.06 -48.94
CA LYS A 106 2.17 16.50 -49.23
C LYS A 106 0.85 17.19 -49.51
N ARG A 107 -0.27 16.49 -49.46
CA ARG A 107 -1.62 17.05 -49.62
C ARG A 107 -2.10 17.73 -48.35
N ALA A 108 -3.20 18.47 -48.43
CA ALA A 108 -3.71 19.35 -47.41
C ALA A 108 -3.95 18.74 -46.00
N ASP A 109 -3.87 17.42 -45.88
CA ASP A 109 -4.28 16.69 -44.68
C ASP A 109 -3.21 16.56 -43.59
N GLN A 110 -1.96 16.97 -43.89
CA GLN A 110 -0.84 16.98 -42.92
C GLN A 110 -0.65 15.65 -42.16
N ASN A 111 -0.70 14.53 -42.87
CA ASN A 111 -0.54 13.19 -42.32
C ASN A 111 0.71 12.52 -42.87
N VAL A 112 1.20 11.53 -42.15
CA VAL A 112 2.31 10.66 -42.56
C VAL A 112 1.86 9.20 -42.46
N GLU A 113 2.12 8.43 -43.49
CA GLU A 113 1.85 6.98 -43.55
C GLU A 113 3.13 6.23 -43.26
N VAL A 114 3.02 5.25 -42.35
CA VAL A 114 4.11 4.38 -41.93
C VAL A 114 3.72 2.95 -42.24
N HIS A 115 4.42 2.37 -43.21
CA HIS A 115 4.23 1.02 -43.70
C HIS A 115 5.22 0.08 -43.06
N LEU A 116 4.74 -0.93 -42.35
CA LEU A 116 5.54 -1.92 -41.64
C LEU A 116 5.12 -3.34 -42.01
N PRO A 117 6.06 -4.30 -42.06
CA PRO A 117 5.68 -5.71 -42.24
C PRO A 117 4.81 -6.14 -41.02
N LEU A 118 3.60 -6.62 -41.30
CA LEU A 118 2.75 -7.24 -40.30
C LEU A 118 3.32 -8.59 -39.93
N LEU A 119 3.54 -8.81 -38.66
CA LEU A 119 4.18 -10.01 -38.14
C LEU A 119 3.21 -10.88 -37.34
N ASP A 120 3.39 -12.19 -37.40
CA ASP A 120 2.79 -13.08 -36.42
C ASP A 120 3.66 -13.21 -35.17
N VAL A 121 3.21 -13.98 -34.17
CA VAL A 121 3.89 -14.23 -32.91
C VAL A 121 5.28 -14.87 -33.08
N THR A 122 5.56 -15.54 -34.24
CA THR A 122 6.88 -16.09 -34.58
C THR A 122 7.79 -15.08 -35.27
N ARG A 123 7.31 -13.85 -35.48
CA ARG A 123 7.94 -12.77 -36.25
C ARG A 123 8.04 -13.05 -37.76
N LYS A 124 7.25 -13.94 -38.27
CA LYS A 124 7.10 -14.19 -39.72
C LYS A 124 6.26 -13.09 -40.33
N VAL A 125 6.66 -12.57 -41.47
CA VAL A 125 5.87 -11.59 -42.23
C VAL A 125 4.64 -12.29 -42.80
N ILE A 126 3.45 -11.81 -42.47
CA ILE A 126 2.14 -12.34 -42.85
C ILE A 126 1.33 -11.37 -43.71
N GLY A 127 1.77 -10.12 -43.78
CA GLY A 127 1.08 -9.03 -44.46
C GLY A 127 1.82 -7.71 -44.27
N GLU A 128 1.12 -6.63 -44.49
CA GLU A 128 1.57 -5.27 -44.27
C GLU A 128 0.63 -4.56 -43.29
N LEU A 129 1.16 -3.64 -42.53
CA LEU A 129 0.48 -2.78 -41.56
C LEU A 129 0.72 -1.32 -41.91
N GLU A 130 -0.31 -0.68 -42.45
CA GLU A 130 -0.31 0.78 -42.71
C GLU A 130 -0.88 1.54 -41.50
N MET A 131 -0.13 2.51 -41.02
CA MET A 131 -0.51 3.37 -39.92
C MET A 131 -0.37 4.83 -40.34
N THR A 132 -1.46 5.59 -40.25
CA THR A 132 -1.46 7.02 -40.51
C THR A 132 -1.39 7.81 -39.21
N PHE A 133 -0.40 8.70 -39.10
CA PHE A 133 -0.21 9.60 -37.95
C PHE A 133 -0.40 11.05 -38.38
N PRO A 134 -0.85 11.96 -37.49
CA PRO A 134 -0.82 13.39 -37.74
C PRO A 134 0.62 13.87 -37.91
N TYR A 135 0.87 14.69 -38.94
CA TYR A 135 2.19 15.26 -39.25
C TYR A 135 2.09 16.78 -39.44
N PRO A 136 1.89 17.57 -38.37
CA PRO A 136 1.78 19.03 -38.48
C PRO A 136 3.08 19.66 -38.96
N PRO A 137 3.02 20.76 -39.77
CA PRO A 137 4.20 21.44 -40.26
C PRO A 137 5.09 21.91 -39.10
N GLY A 138 6.40 21.58 -39.20
CA GLY A 138 7.37 21.92 -38.13
C GLY A 138 7.44 20.95 -36.96
N SER A 139 6.79 19.79 -37.04
CA SER A 139 6.83 18.74 -36.00
C SER A 139 8.23 18.21 -35.69
N GLY A 140 9.20 18.36 -36.62
CA GLY A 140 10.58 17.89 -36.42
C GLY A 140 10.75 16.38 -36.30
N LEU A 141 9.69 15.61 -36.55
CA LEU A 141 9.73 14.14 -36.49
C LEU A 141 10.52 13.60 -37.68
N ASP A 142 11.58 12.82 -37.41
CA ASP A 142 12.30 12.11 -38.46
C ASP A 142 11.62 10.79 -38.82
N LYS A 143 11.93 10.24 -39.99
CA LYS A 143 11.38 8.98 -40.47
C LYS A 143 11.68 7.80 -39.53
N ASP A 144 12.86 7.76 -38.94
CA ASP A 144 13.25 6.67 -38.04
C ASP A 144 12.47 6.72 -36.71
N ALA A 145 12.12 7.91 -36.20
CA ALA A 145 11.26 8.05 -35.03
C ALA A 145 9.85 7.52 -35.30
N LEU A 146 9.29 7.81 -36.49
CA LEU A 146 7.96 7.32 -36.90
C LEU A 146 7.97 5.80 -37.08
N ILE A 147 9.02 5.22 -37.69
CA ILE A 147 9.18 3.77 -37.81
C ILE A 147 9.24 3.13 -36.42
N ARG A 148 9.99 3.70 -35.47
CA ARG A 148 10.07 3.19 -34.11
C ARG A 148 8.71 3.22 -33.40
N ALA A 149 7.96 4.32 -33.53
CA ALA A 149 6.60 4.44 -32.97
C ALA A 149 5.66 3.39 -33.55
N GLY A 150 5.62 3.25 -34.89
CA GLY A 150 4.83 2.22 -35.55
C GLY A 150 5.25 0.79 -35.18
N ALA A 151 6.56 0.55 -35.00
CA ALA A 151 7.07 -0.76 -34.62
C ALA A 151 6.59 -1.21 -33.23
N VAL A 152 6.35 -0.31 -32.29
CA VAL A 152 5.75 -0.63 -30.97
C VAL A 152 4.35 -1.19 -31.18
N ILE A 153 3.51 -0.50 -31.95
CA ILE A 153 2.12 -0.93 -32.23
C ILE A 153 2.10 -2.26 -33.00
N ARG A 154 2.98 -2.41 -34.00
CA ARG A 154 3.14 -3.68 -34.74
C ARG A 154 3.51 -4.82 -33.81
N ASP A 155 4.44 -4.61 -32.89
CA ASP A 155 4.90 -5.65 -31.98
C ASP A 155 3.84 -6.02 -30.94
N GLU A 156 2.96 -5.10 -30.57
CA GLU A 156 1.77 -5.37 -29.76
C GLU A 156 0.73 -6.22 -30.50
N LEU A 157 0.49 -5.88 -31.77
CA LEU A 157 -0.38 -6.67 -32.65
C LEU A 157 0.18 -8.07 -32.90
N SER A 158 1.47 -8.19 -33.16
CA SER A 158 2.13 -9.48 -33.48
C SER A 158 1.95 -10.50 -32.34
N ARG A 159 1.93 -10.07 -31.09
CA ARG A 159 1.71 -10.96 -29.93
C ARG A 159 0.30 -11.52 -29.85
N GLN A 160 -0.64 -10.99 -30.63
CA GLN A 160 -2.03 -11.40 -30.67
C GLN A 160 -2.35 -12.22 -31.95
N ILE A 161 -1.39 -12.43 -32.85
CA ILE A 161 -1.58 -13.12 -34.12
C ILE A 161 -0.73 -14.39 -34.13
N ARG A 162 -1.34 -15.55 -34.02
CA ARG A 162 -0.64 -16.84 -34.03
C ARG A 162 -0.14 -17.20 -35.44
N TYR A 163 -0.97 -17.01 -36.47
CA TYR A 163 -0.63 -17.11 -37.91
C TYR A 163 -1.65 -16.36 -38.78
N GLY A 164 -1.24 -15.95 -39.98
CA GLY A 164 -2.02 -15.05 -40.83
C GLY A 164 -3.46 -15.50 -41.16
N ASN A 165 -3.69 -16.81 -41.37
CA ASN A 165 -5.03 -17.29 -41.70
C ASN A 165 -6.08 -17.11 -40.58
N GLU A 166 -5.68 -17.03 -39.33
CA GLU A 166 -6.60 -16.78 -38.21
C GLU A 166 -7.24 -15.40 -38.26
N LEU A 167 -6.62 -14.44 -38.91
CA LEU A 167 -7.16 -13.12 -39.05
C LEU A 167 -8.47 -13.07 -39.85
N PHE A 168 -8.75 -14.11 -40.63
CA PHE A 168 -10.00 -14.29 -41.37
C PHE A 168 -11.07 -15.05 -40.58
N ASP A 169 -10.75 -15.63 -39.44
CA ASP A 169 -11.75 -16.33 -38.59
C ASP A 169 -12.85 -15.38 -38.14
N PRO A 170 -14.14 -15.80 -38.19
CA PRO A 170 -15.22 -14.95 -37.69
C PRO A 170 -15.14 -14.78 -36.18
N VAL A 171 -15.39 -13.58 -35.70
CA VAL A 171 -15.53 -13.30 -34.28
C VAL A 171 -16.86 -13.85 -33.75
N LEU A 172 -16.79 -14.77 -32.79
CA LEU A 172 -17.99 -15.34 -32.19
C LEU A 172 -18.64 -14.32 -31.27
N THR A 173 -19.86 -13.92 -31.58
CA THR A 173 -20.70 -13.05 -30.73
C THR A 173 -21.62 -13.92 -29.89
N ASN A 174 -21.95 -13.48 -28.67
CA ASN A 174 -22.81 -14.22 -27.72
C ASN A 174 -22.25 -15.57 -27.24
N THR A 175 -20.98 -15.62 -26.95
CA THR A 175 -20.32 -16.85 -26.47
C THR A 175 -20.78 -17.34 -25.08
N GLY A 176 -21.50 -16.51 -24.32
CA GLY A 176 -21.87 -16.80 -22.92
C GLY A 176 -20.67 -16.76 -21.95
N ILE A 177 -19.49 -16.32 -22.43
CA ILE A 177 -18.28 -16.18 -21.62
C ILE A 177 -18.19 -14.71 -21.15
N PRO A 178 -17.98 -14.47 -19.85
CA PRO A 178 -17.79 -13.09 -19.34
C PRO A 178 -16.65 -12.36 -20.05
N ALA A 179 -16.76 -11.05 -20.21
CA ALA A 179 -15.76 -10.23 -20.91
C ALA A 179 -14.36 -10.29 -20.27
N ASN A 180 -14.27 -10.53 -18.95
CA ASN A 180 -13.02 -10.71 -18.21
C ASN A 180 -13.18 -11.86 -17.21
N PRO A 181 -13.12 -13.12 -17.64
CA PRO A 181 -13.20 -14.25 -16.74
C PRO A 181 -11.90 -14.37 -15.90
N TYR A 182 -11.97 -15.01 -14.75
CA TYR A 182 -10.79 -15.26 -13.91
C TYR A 182 -9.69 -16.00 -14.69
N ALA A 183 -10.07 -16.91 -15.58
CA ALA A 183 -9.15 -17.59 -16.49
C ALA A 183 -8.28 -16.61 -17.29
N GLN A 184 -8.83 -15.49 -17.77
CA GLN A 184 -8.05 -14.51 -18.54
C GLN A 184 -6.96 -13.86 -17.66
N THR A 185 -7.25 -13.60 -16.40
CA THR A 185 -6.22 -13.10 -15.46
C THR A 185 -5.06 -14.09 -15.30
N LEU A 186 -5.35 -15.39 -15.31
CA LEU A 186 -4.33 -16.44 -15.22
C LEU A 186 -3.46 -16.48 -16.48
N VAL A 187 -4.08 -16.37 -17.65
CA VAL A 187 -3.40 -16.30 -18.95
C VAL A 187 -2.47 -15.07 -19.01
N ASP A 188 -3.00 -13.90 -18.67
CA ASP A 188 -2.24 -12.65 -18.68
C ASP A 188 -1.03 -12.71 -17.75
N ASP A 189 -1.15 -13.35 -16.59
CA ASP A 189 -0.06 -13.56 -15.65
C ASP A 189 1.05 -14.45 -16.21
N VAL A 190 0.69 -15.53 -16.93
CA VAL A 190 1.68 -16.42 -17.57
C VAL A 190 2.45 -15.66 -18.65
N ILE A 191 1.74 -14.97 -19.54
CA ILE A 191 2.37 -14.23 -20.67
C ILE A 191 3.28 -13.12 -20.15
N ARG A 192 2.92 -12.45 -19.05
CA ARG A 192 3.74 -11.41 -18.44
C ARG A 192 5.03 -11.97 -17.84
N LYS A 193 4.96 -13.12 -17.18
CA LYS A 193 6.08 -13.75 -16.47
C LYS A 193 6.98 -14.58 -17.37
N ARG A 194 6.46 -15.09 -18.50
CA ARG A 194 7.13 -16.09 -19.37
C ARG A 194 7.29 -15.56 -20.78
N ARG A 195 8.45 -14.99 -21.07
CA ARG A 195 8.78 -14.48 -22.42
C ARG A 195 8.99 -15.58 -23.46
N ASP A 196 9.21 -16.80 -23.02
CA ASP A 196 9.35 -18.00 -23.84
C ASP A 196 8.00 -18.64 -24.22
N VAL A 197 6.89 -18.16 -23.72
CA VAL A 197 5.53 -18.56 -24.12
C VAL A 197 5.03 -17.60 -25.19
N MET A 198 4.76 -18.13 -26.39
CA MET A 198 4.24 -17.39 -27.55
C MET A 198 2.72 -17.25 -27.45
N ALA A 199 2.04 -18.36 -27.17
CA ALA A 199 0.60 -18.40 -27.02
C ALA A 199 0.21 -19.35 -25.89
N ILE A 200 -0.92 -19.02 -25.24
CA ILE A 200 -1.56 -19.86 -24.23
C ILE A 200 -3.08 -19.73 -24.34
N ALA A 201 -3.80 -20.87 -24.30
CA ALA A 201 -5.25 -20.92 -24.34
C ALA A 201 -5.79 -21.93 -23.32
N MET A 202 -6.95 -21.63 -22.74
CA MET A 202 -7.65 -22.50 -21.81
C MET A 202 -9.01 -22.90 -22.38
N HIS A 203 -9.18 -24.17 -22.71
CA HIS A 203 -10.45 -24.81 -22.99
C HIS A 203 -11.05 -25.33 -21.69
N VAL A 204 -12.23 -24.89 -21.28
CA VAL A 204 -12.83 -25.22 -19.98
C VAL A 204 -14.29 -25.60 -20.13
N ALA A 205 -14.70 -26.64 -19.40
CA ALA A 205 -16.11 -27.11 -19.36
C ALA A 205 -17.06 -25.97 -18.99
N ARG A 206 -18.15 -25.81 -19.78
CA ARG A 206 -19.21 -24.84 -19.41
C ARG A 206 -19.86 -25.22 -18.08
N PRO A 207 -20.27 -24.23 -17.27
CA PRO A 207 -21.17 -24.50 -16.16
C PRO A 207 -22.45 -25.15 -16.67
N GLY A 208 -22.72 -26.41 -16.27
CA GLY A 208 -23.83 -27.20 -16.74
C GLY A 208 -23.49 -28.27 -17.77
N GLY A 209 -22.24 -28.36 -18.22
CA GLY A 209 -21.77 -29.42 -19.15
C GLY A 209 -21.93 -29.06 -20.63
N GLY A 210 -21.43 -29.92 -21.50
CA GLY A 210 -21.68 -29.90 -22.95
C GLY A 210 -20.41 -29.70 -23.79
N ASP A 211 -19.81 -28.54 -23.81
CA ASP A 211 -18.63 -28.21 -24.63
C ASP A 211 -17.52 -27.60 -23.80
N TYR A 212 -16.32 -27.52 -24.41
CA TYR A 212 -15.13 -26.94 -23.82
C TYR A 212 -14.64 -25.76 -24.68
N PRO A 213 -15.29 -24.59 -24.60
CA PRO A 213 -14.83 -23.45 -25.39
C PRO A 213 -13.51 -22.86 -24.84
N ILE A 214 -12.77 -22.15 -25.68
CA ILE A 214 -11.70 -21.25 -25.19
C ILE A 214 -12.33 -20.16 -24.36
N ILE A 215 -12.03 -20.10 -23.07
CA ILE A 215 -12.54 -19.07 -22.18
C ILE A 215 -11.49 -17.98 -21.87
N ALA A 216 -10.22 -18.27 -22.12
CA ALA A 216 -9.10 -17.33 -21.94
C ALA A 216 -7.98 -17.64 -22.90
N SER A 217 -7.38 -16.59 -23.49
CA SER A 217 -6.24 -16.72 -24.39
C SER A 217 -5.59 -15.34 -24.63
N ASN A 218 -4.28 -15.31 -24.85
CA ASN A 218 -3.59 -14.09 -25.30
C ASN A 218 -3.75 -13.83 -26.80
N ILE A 219 -4.14 -14.84 -27.58
CA ILE A 219 -4.35 -14.74 -29.03
C ILE A 219 -5.83 -14.60 -29.46
N GLY A 220 -6.73 -14.29 -28.53
CA GLY A 220 -8.17 -14.21 -28.81
C GLY A 220 -8.83 -15.57 -28.93
N ARG A 221 -9.75 -15.73 -29.91
CA ARG A 221 -10.50 -16.97 -30.22
C ARG A 221 -11.46 -17.42 -29.10
N ILE A 222 -11.87 -16.48 -28.25
CA ILE A 222 -12.79 -16.77 -27.14
C ILE A 222 -14.10 -17.32 -27.69
N GLY A 223 -14.54 -18.44 -27.13
CA GLY A 223 -15.76 -19.16 -27.53
C GLY A 223 -15.51 -20.26 -28.57
N LYS A 224 -14.33 -20.40 -29.15
CA LYS A 224 -14.03 -21.51 -30.05
C LYS A 224 -14.13 -22.84 -29.30
N PRO A 225 -14.90 -23.83 -29.77
CA PRO A 225 -15.01 -25.14 -29.12
C PRO A 225 -13.69 -25.92 -29.23
N ALA A 226 -13.47 -26.82 -28.28
CA ALA A 226 -12.36 -27.78 -28.29
C ALA A 226 -12.39 -28.65 -29.56
N ASP A 227 -11.27 -28.85 -30.21
CA ASP A 227 -11.11 -29.73 -31.34
C ASP A 227 -10.85 -31.18 -30.91
N ALA A 228 -10.43 -32.05 -31.82
CA ALA A 228 -10.24 -33.47 -31.54
C ALA A 228 -9.06 -33.71 -30.56
N ASP A 229 -7.99 -32.96 -30.71
CA ASP A 229 -6.78 -33.11 -29.92
C ASP A 229 -7.01 -32.60 -28.50
N ASP A 230 -7.65 -31.43 -28.33
CA ASP A 230 -8.08 -30.91 -27.04
C ASP A 230 -8.97 -31.90 -26.27
N ARG A 231 -9.91 -32.55 -26.99
CA ARG A 231 -10.82 -33.53 -26.39
C ARG A 231 -10.09 -34.78 -25.96
N ASP A 232 -9.16 -35.29 -26.77
CA ASP A 232 -8.33 -36.44 -26.38
C ASP A 232 -7.53 -36.15 -25.10
N VAL A 233 -6.94 -34.96 -25.00
CA VAL A 233 -6.24 -34.50 -23.79
C VAL A 233 -7.19 -34.45 -22.57
N ILE A 234 -8.41 -33.96 -22.74
CA ILE A 234 -9.40 -33.88 -21.66
C ILE A 234 -9.84 -35.25 -21.19
N GLU A 235 -10.13 -36.15 -22.13
CA GLU A 235 -10.69 -37.47 -21.85
C GLU A 235 -9.64 -38.47 -21.36
N THR A 236 -8.44 -38.45 -21.95
CA THR A 236 -7.37 -39.41 -21.63
C THR A 236 -6.42 -38.96 -20.55
N GLY A 237 -6.33 -37.61 -20.33
CA GLY A 237 -5.37 -36.99 -19.41
C GLY A 237 -3.94 -37.03 -19.95
N LYS A 238 -3.72 -37.41 -21.24
CA LYS A 238 -2.40 -37.50 -21.86
C LYS A 238 -2.04 -36.19 -22.53
N THR A 239 -0.75 -35.86 -22.53
CA THR A 239 -0.21 -34.69 -23.22
C THR A 239 -0.18 -34.94 -24.71
N HIS A 240 -0.66 -34.01 -25.53
CA HIS A 240 -0.56 -34.00 -26.98
C HIS A 240 0.51 -33.00 -27.45
N LEU A 241 1.21 -33.29 -28.54
CA LEU A 241 2.28 -32.45 -29.11
C LEU A 241 2.00 -32.19 -30.59
N ALA A 242 1.93 -30.91 -30.95
CA ALA A 242 1.79 -30.50 -32.34
C ALA A 242 2.92 -29.55 -32.74
N ALA A 243 3.73 -29.93 -33.67
CA ALA A 243 4.73 -29.04 -34.25
C ALA A 243 4.07 -28.10 -35.28
N GLY A 244 4.47 -26.82 -35.26
CA GLY A 244 4.03 -25.87 -36.28
C GLY A 244 4.42 -26.31 -37.66
N ARG A 245 3.63 -25.98 -38.68
CA ARG A 245 3.86 -26.41 -40.08
C ARG A 245 5.27 -26.05 -40.60
N ASP A 246 5.82 -24.95 -40.11
CA ASP A 246 7.14 -24.44 -40.51
C ASP A 246 8.26 -24.93 -39.58
N GLY A 247 7.94 -25.75 -38.55
CA GLY A 247 8.91 -26.30 -37.60
C GLY A 247 9.53 -25.25 -36.65
N ASP A 248 8.90 -24.11 -36.51
CA ASP A 248 9.41 -22.95 -35.73
C ASP A 248 8.81 -22.85 -34.31
N ARG A 249 7.83 -23.71 -34.02
CA ARG A 249 7.12 -23.75 -32.72
C ARG A 249 6.62 -25.13 -32.36
N LEU A 250 6.48 -25.40 -31.09
CA LEU A 250 5.83 -26.60 -30.56
C LEU A 250 4.62 -26.17 -29.70
N GLU A 251 3.46 -26.71 -29.96
CA GLU A 251 2.27 -26.63 -29.15
C GLU A 251 2.25 -27.86 -28.26
N VAL A 252 2.12 -27.61 -26.96
CA VAL A 252 2.00 -28.63 -25.93
C VAL A 252 0.63 -28.48 -25.30
N GLU A 253 -0.25 -29.45 -25.58
CA GLU A 253 -1.60 -29.52 -25.01
C GLU A 253 -1.59 -30.43 -23.79
N LEU A 254 -2.07 -29.92 -22.67
CA LEU A 254 -2.01 -30.58 -21.37
C LEU A 254 -3.39 -30.58 -20.72
N PRO A 255 -3.74 -31.61 -19.92
CA PRO A 255 -4.95 -31.55 -19.12
C PRO A 255 -4.85 -30.36 -18.15
N LEU A 256 -5.78 -29.40 -18.27
CA LEU A 256 -5.94 -28.32 -17.31
C LEU A 256 -6.59 -28.87 -16.05
N GLN A 257 -5.93 -28.73 -14.90
CA GLN A 257 -6.34 -29.32 -13.65
C GLN A 257 -6.73 -28.28 -12.61
N ASP A 258 -7.68 -28.60 -11.76
CA ASP A 258 -7.98 -27.84 -10.55
C ASP A 258 -7.02 -28.18 -9.40
N ALA A 259 -7.12 -27.46 -8.28
CA ALA A 259 -6.28 -27.67 -7.10
C ALA A 259 -6.38 -29.08 -6.51
N ALA A 260 -7.51 -29.77 -6.73
CA ALA A 260 -7.69 -31.16 -6.32
C ALA A 260 -7.13 -32.18 -7.33
N GLY A 261 -6.59 -31.72 -8.46
CA GLY A 261 -6.03 -32.57 -9.52
C GLY A 261 -7.05 -33.15 -10.50
N ARG A 262 -8.29 -32.69 -10.47
CA ARG A 262 -9.32 -33.11 -11.42
C ARG A 262 -9.14 -32.33 -12.73
N THR A 263 -9.24 -33.00 -13.86
CA THR A 263 -9.19 -32.34 -15.17
C THR A 263 -10.47 -31.52 -15.36
N VAL A 264 -10.30 -30.20 -15.59
CA VAL A 264 -11.39 -29.24 -15.81
C VAL A 264 -11.43 -28.73 -17.25
N GLY A 265 -10.47 -29.14 -18.07
CA GLY A 265 -10.36 -28.73 -19.46
C GLY A 265 -9.01 -29.08 -20.07
N ALA A 266 -8.64 -28.41 -21.17
CA ALA A 266 -7.31 -28.49 -21.79
C ALA A 266 -6.59 -27.13 -21.72
N LEU A 267 -5.26 -27.18 -21.62
CA LEU A 267 -4.33 -26.06 -21.64
C LEU A 267 -3.39 -26.21 -22.83
N ALA A 268 -3.50 -25.36 -23.82
CA ALA A 268 -2.57 -25.28 -24.94
C ALA A 268 -1.46 -24.25 -24.59
N VAL A 269 -0.19 -24.63 -24.71
CA VAL A 269 0.99 -23.78 -24.51
C VAL A 269 1.88 -23.87 -25.75
N VAL A 270 2.06 -22.75 -26.43
CA VAL A 270 2.89 -22.67 -27.64
C VAL A 270 4.22 -21.98 -27.30
N MET A 271 5.31 -22.62 -27.63
CA MET A 271 6.67 -22.16 -27.36
C MET A 271 7.53 -22.20 -28.63
N PRO A 272 8.60 -21.37 -28.78
CA PRO A 272 9.54 -21.45 -29.86
C PRO A 272 10.17 -22.84 -29.89
N TYR A 273 10.31 -23.41 -31.12
CA TYR A 273 10.90 -24.69 -31.34
C TYR A 273 11.74 -24.66 -32.61
N ARG A 274 12.87 -25.35 -32.63
CA ARG A 274 13.68 -25.57 -33.85
C ARG A 274 13.90 -27.04 -34.03
N ALA A 275 13.99 -27.47 -35.27
CA ALA A 275 14.31 -28.86 -35.60
C ALA A 275 15.67 -29.25 -34.96
N GLY A 276 15.62 -30.17 -33.99
CA GLY A 276 16.76 -30.58 -33.18
C GLY A 276 16.67 -30.19 -31.71
N ASP A 277 15.75 -29.32 -31.34
CA ASP A 277 15.49 -29.01 -29.92
C ASP A 277 14.87 -30.23 -29.21
N GLU A 278 15.23 -30.42 -27.95
CA GLU A 278 14.68 -31.51 -27.14
C GLU A 278 13.23 -31.22 -26.72
N GLN A 279 12.26 -31.83 -27.38
CA GLN A 279 10.80 -31.65 -27.10
C GLN A 279 10.48 -31.92 -25.64
N ALA A 280 11.15 -32.90 -24.99
CA ALA A 280 10.91 -33.22 -23.59
C ALA A 280 11.15 -32.03 -22.65
N THR A 281 12.10 -31.17 -22.97
CA THR A 281 12.38 -29.94 -22.22
C THR A 281 11.20 -28.95 -22.30
N LEU A 282 10.60 -28.79 -23.50
CA LEU A 282 9.44 -27.90 -23.69
C LEU A 282 8.19 -28.46 -23.00
N VAL A 283 7.99 -29.79 -23.09
CA VAL A 283 6.91 -30.46 -22.35
C VAL A 283 7.03 -30.20 -20.84
N LYS A 284 8.20 -30.37 -20.26
CA LYS A 284 8.45 -30.12 -18.83
C LYS A 284 8.19 -28.66 -18.45
N ARG A 285 8.49 -27.70 -19.34
CA ARG A 285 8.16 -26.28 -19.13
C ARG A 285 6.65 -26.04 -19.14
N ALA A 286 5.93 -26.61 -20.09
CA ALA A 286 4.48 -26.52 -20.18
C ALA A 286 3.82 -27.19 -18.96
N GLU A 287 4.32 -28.33 -18.49
CA GLU A 287 3.87 -28.97 -17.24
C GLU A 287 4.11 -28.10 -16.01
N THR A 288 5.22 -27.37 -15.97
CA THR A 288 5.49 -26.40 -14.89
C THR A 288 4.43 -25.30 -14.88
N ILE A 289 4.09 -24.75 -16.06
CA ILE A 289 3.04 -23.74 -16.21
C ILE A 289 1.69 -24.30 -15.75
N ARG A 290 1.33 -25.49 -16.22
CA ARG A 290 0.09 -26.18 -15.80
C ARG A 290 0.03 -26.35 -14.27
N ASN A 291 1.12 -26.78 -13.65
CA ASN A 291 1.18 -27.00 -12.19
C ASN A 291 1.07 -25.70 -11.40
N GLU A 292 1.68 -24.60 -11.89
CA GLU A 292 1.49 -23.27 -11.31
C GLU A 292 0.03 -22.80 -11.42
N LEU A 293 -0.61 -23.03 -12.57
CA LEU A 293 -2.01 -22.71 -12.80
C LEU A 293 -2.94 -23.57 -11.94
N ARG A 294 -2.67 -24.88 -11.87
CA ARG A 294 -3.43 -25.85 -11.05
C ARG A 294 -3.59 -25.38 -9.61
N ALA A 295 -2.52 -24.90 -8.99
CA ALA A 295 -2.56 -24.42 -7.60
C ALA A 295 -3.52 -23.22 -7.42
N ARG A 296 -3.88 -22.53 -8.49
CA ARG A 296 -4.71 -21.32 -8.50
C ARG A 296 -6.14 -21.57 -9.01
N ILE A 297 -6.44 -22.77 -9.54
CA ILE A 297 -7.74 -23.13 -10.11
C ILE A 297 -8.52 -23.96 -9.11
N PRO A 298 -9.58 -23.42 -8.49
CA PRO A 298 -10.38 -24.19 -7.54
C PRO A 298 -11.28 -25.25 -8.18
N ASP A 299 -11.95 -24.85 -9.26
CA ASP A 299 -12.84 -25.66 -10.07
C ASP A 299 -13.11 -24.98 -11.44
N ALA A 300 -13.80 -25.64 -12.33
CA ALA A 300 -14.15 -25.12 -13.64
C ALA A 300 -15.07 -23.88 -13.57
N ALA A 301 -15.99 -23.82 -12.63
CA ALA A 301 -16.94 -22.72 -12.50
C ALA A 301 -16.23 -21.41 -12.10
N ALA A 302 -15.25 -21.50 -11.21
CA ALA A 302 -14.46 -20.35 -10.78
C ALA A 302 -13.70 -19.69 -11.94
N LEU A 303 -13.31 -20.43 -12.96
CA LEU A 303 -12.62 -19.91 -14.15
C LEU A 303 -13.52 -19.01 -15.01
N TYR A 304 -14.84 -19.21 -14.98
CA TYR A 304 -15.82 -18.35 -15.66
C TYR A 304 -16.23 -17.12 -14.86
N GLU A 305 -15.93 -17.07 -13.55
CA GLU A 305 -16.31 -15.91 -12.75
C GLU A 305 -15.64 -14.66 -13.34
N PRO A 306 -16.42 -13.58 -13.59
CA PRO A 306 -15.81 -12.31 -13.97
C PRO A 306 -14.83 -11.90 -12.86
N LYS A 307 -13.69 -11.33 -13.24
CA LYS A 307 -12.74 -10.77 -12.26
C LYS A 307 -13.55 -9.89 -11.31
N ARG A 308 -13.81 -10.39 -10.11
CA ARG A 308 -14.44 -9.59 -9.08
C ARG A 308 -13.52 -8.41 -8.83
N LEU A 309 -14.01 -7.21 -9.07
CA LEU A 309 -13.55 -6.04 -8.32
C LEU A 309 -13.81 -6.43 -6.87
N GLU A 310 -12.77 -6.82 -6.15
CA GLU A 310 -12.89 -7.24 -4.77
C GLU A 310 -13.62 -6.16 -3.99
N PRO A 311 -14.68 -6.50 -3.21
CA PRO A 311 -15.22 -5.56 -2.25
C PRO A 311 -14.08 -5.21 -1.30
N ALA A 312 -13.98 -3.95 -0.92
CA ALA A 312 -12.91 -3.33 -0.13
C ALA A 312 -12.78 -3.85 1.31
N THR A 313 -12.80 -5.16 1.52
CA THR A 313 -12.74 -5.79 2.86
C THR A 313 -12.03 -7.14 2.91
N SER A 314 -11.33 -7.57 1.91
CA SER A 314 -10.31 -8.58 2.16
C SER A 314 -8.97 -7.87 2.34
N VAL A 315 -8.40 -8.02 3.52
CA VAL A 315 -7.00 -7.73 3.83
C VAL A 315 -6.14 -8.75 3.11
N VAL A 316 -6.26 -8.87 1.80
CA VAL A 316 -5.43 -9.78 1.05
C VAL A 316 -5.16 -9.27 -0.33
N ALA A 317 -3.87 -9.09 -0.54
CA ALA A 317 -3.23 -9.01 -1.82
C ALA A 317 -3.89 -8.03 -2.81
N ALA A 318 -4.02 -6.75 -2.46
CA ALA A 318 -3.63 -5.79 -3.45
C ALA A 318 -2.22 -6.24 -3.87
N GLN A 319 -2.04 -6.72 -5.09
CA GLN A 319 -0.72 -6.83 -5.67
C GLN A 319 -0.09 -5.46 -5.49
N LEU A 320 0.77 -5.40 -4.50
CA LEU A 320 1.55 -4.25 -4.16
C LEU A 320 2.36 -3.92 -5.38
N ASN A 321 2.15 -2.75 -5.98
CA ASN A 321 3.25 -2.07 -6.60
C ASN A 321 4.21 -1.78 -5.47
N ASP A 322 5.13 -2.68 -5.25
CA ASP A 322 6.04 -2.79 -4.11
C ASP A 322 7.22 -1.80 -4.21
N GLU A 323 7.01 -0.71 -4.97
CA GLU A 323 8.08 0.24 -5.27
C GLU A 323 8.54 1.07 -4.06
N ALA A 324 7.69 1.27 -3.06
CA ALA A 324 8.09 2.12 -1.92
C ALA A 324 9.07 1.44 -0.96
N LEU A 325 9.05 0.12 -0.88
CA LEU A 325 9.89 -0.65 0.03
C LEU A 325 10.64 -1.85 -0.64
N GLY A 326 10.64 -2.00 -1.98
CA GLY A 326 11.22 -3.14 -2.71
C GLY A 326 10.34 -4.41 -2.62
N ASN A 327 10.71 -5.47 -3.33
CA ASN A 327 9.94 -6.72 -3.38
C ASN A 327 10.02 -7.47 -2.03
N LYS A 328 9.06 -7.21 -1.13
CA LYS A 328 9.13 -7.52 0.31
C LYS A 328 8.41 -8.76 0.77
N GLU A 329 7.77 -9.49 -0.11
CA GLU A 329 7.45 -10.90 0.17
C GLU A 329 8.72 -11.73 0.38
N SER A 330 9.85 -11.22 -0.09
CA SER A 330 11.18 -11.81 0.13
C SER A 330 11.87 -11.39 1.43
N LEU A 331 11.28 -10.56 2.29
CA LEU A 331 11.88 -10.20 3.57
C LEU A 331 11.47 -11.17 4.69
N PRO A 332 12.43 -11.68 5.48
CA PRO A 332 12.16 -12.61 6.56
C PRO A 332 11.73 -11.88 7.85
N MET A 333 10.59 -11.17 7.79
CA MET A 333 10.03 -10.42 8.91
C MET A 333 8.51 -10.31 8.81
N THR A 334 7.83 -10.06 9.93
CA THR A 334 6.39 -9.84 9.96
C THR A 334 6.03 -8.46 9.40
N LYS A 335 5.15 -8.46 8.42
CA LYS A 335 4.57 -7.26 7.78
C LYS A 335 3.05 -7.40 7.75
N GLU A 336 2.34 -6.34 8.17
CA GLU A 336 0.90 -6.21 7.98
C GLU A 336 0.58 -5.01 7.10
N VAL A 337 -0.46 -5.11 6.27
CA VAL A 337 -0.86 -4.06 5.32
C VAL A 337 -2.33 -3.72 5.51
N MET A 338 -2.63 -2.44 5.63
CA MET A 338 -3.99 -1.90 5.67
C MET A 338 -4.26 -1.14 4.38
N GLY A 339 -5.15 -1.65 3.54
CA GLY A 339 -5.51 -1.01 2.28
C GLY A 339 -6.49 0.15 2.44
N ALA A 340 -6.72 0.87 1.32
CA ALA A 340 -7.54 2.09 1.27
C ALA A 340 -8.95 1.91 1.85
N GLY A 341 -9.57 0.74 1.71
CA GLY A 341 -10.90 0.46 2.26
C GLY A 341 -10.97 0.55 3.79
N ALA A 342 -9.96 0.05 4.49
CA ALA A 342 -9.89 0.15 5.95
C ALA A 342 -9.55 1.58 6.41
N LEU A 343 -8.76 2.31 5.61
CA LEU A 343 -8.38 3.70 5.90
C LEU A 343 -9.57 4.67 5.82
N GLN A 344 -10.59 4.39 5.01
CA GLN A 344 -11.78 5.26 4.90
C GLN A 344 -12.58 5.39 6.20
N THR A 345 -12.50 4.40 7.09
CA THR A 345 -13.19 4.45 8.39
C THR A 345 -12.32 4.98 9.53
N ALA A 346 -11.05 5.25 9.27
CA ALA A 346 -10.07 5.76 10.23
C ALA A 346 -10.21 7.28 10.41
N GLN A 347 -11.33 7.73 11.00
CA GLN A 347 -11.63 9.17 11.17
C GLN A 347 -10.65 9.90 12.10
N GLU A 348 -9.90 9.18 12.92
CA GLU A 348 -8.92 9.74 13.86
C GLU A 348 -7.48 9.69 13.33
N GLY A 349 -7.25 9.25 12.07
CA GLY A 349 -5.96 9.21 11.42
C GLY A 349 -5.37 7.80 11.27
N VAL A 350 -4.12 7.74 10.81
CA VAL A 350 -3.44 6.50 10.45
C VAL A 350 -3.34 5.51 11.61
N THR A 351 -3.10 5.99 12.85
CA THR A 351 -3.00 5.11 14.03
C THR A 351 -4.33 4.44 14.36
N ASP A 352 -5.47 5.13 14.12
CA ASP A 352 -6.80 4.54 14.26
C ASP A 352 -6.99 3.36 13.29
N ALA A 353 -6.41 3.42 12.10
CA ALA A 353 -6.44 2.33 11.14
C ALA A 353 -5.68 1.08 11.63
N VAL A 354 -4.46 1.27 12.16
CA VAL A 354 -3.58 0.14 12.53
C VAL A 354 -3.85 -0.44 13.93
N LYS A 355 -4.69 0.18 14.76
CA LYS A 355 -4.99 -0.27 16.14
C LYS A 355 -5.57 -1.70 16.23
N ASN A 356 -6.12 -2.22 15.12
CA ASN A 356 -6.71 -3.56 15.06
C ASN A 356 -5.72 -4.64 14.57
N GLN A 357 -4.48 -4.28 14.29
CA GLN A 357 -3.43 -5.24 13.93
C GLN A 357 -2.97 -6.03 15.17
N ALA A 358 -2.37 -7.21 14.94
CA ALA A 358 -1.82 -8.00 16.03
C ALA A 358 -0.74 -7.20 16.79
N GLY A 359 -0.77 -7.22 18.11
CA GLY A 359 0.23 -6.58 18.94
C GLY A 359 0.26 -5.05 18.92
N VAL A 360 -0.68 -4.38 18.27
CA VAL A 360 -0.76 -2.92 18.27
C VAL A 360 -1.73 -2.43 19.33
N THR A 361 -1.26 -1.53 20.21
CA THR A 361 -2.09 -0.87 21.24
C THR A 361 -1.97 0.63 21.17
N PRO A 362 -3.07 1.39 21.17
CA PRO A 362 -3.03 2.83 21.37
C PRO A 362 -2.54 3.15 22.79
N THR A 363 -1.73 4.20 22.93
CA THR A 363 -1.17 4.62 24.21
C THR A 363 -1.72 5.96 24.71
N ASN A 364 -2.63 6.59 23.95
CA ASN A 364 -3.23 7.88 24.29
C ASN A 364 -4.54 7.73 25.05
N SER A 365 -4.93 8.79 25.77
CA SER A 365 -6.27 8.98 26.33
C SER A 365 -7.27 9.28 25.23
N SER A 366 -8.55 8.99 25.49
CA SER A 366 -9.67 9.47 24.69
C SER A 366 -9.62 10.99 24.54
N GLY A 367 -9.92 11.48 23.33
CA GLY A 367 -9.89 12.90 23.01
C GLY A 367 -8.50 13.52 22.85
N SER A 368 -7.43 12.70 22.87
CA SER A 368 -6.09 13.18 22.53
C SER A 368 -5.98 13.53 21.04
N PRO A 369 -5.50 14.72 20.68
CA PRO A 369 -5.33 15.11 19.29
C PRO A 369 -4.10 14.48 18.61
N ALA A 370 -3.23 13.81 19.39
CA ALA A 370 -2.01 13.15 18.91
C ALA A 370 -2.19 11.64 18.85
N ASP A 371 -1.52 11.01 17.88
CA ASP A 371 -1.45 9.56 17.74
C ASP A 371 -0.23 9.00 18.46
N ALA A 372 -0.41 7.97 19.27
CA ALA A 372 0.69 7.22 19.82
C ALA A 372 0.28 5.75 19.97
N ALA A 373 1.19 4.86 19.62
CA ALA A 373 0.98 3.42 19.69
C ALA A 373 2.19 2.70 20.24
N SER A 374 1.97 1.48 20.73
CA SER A 374 3.00 0.49 20.98
C SER A 374 2.76 -0.71 20.06
N ILE A 375 3.85 -1.31 19.59
CA ILE A 375 3.84 -2.55 18.82
C ILE A 375 4.71 -3.55 19.58
N ARG A 376 4.21 -4.77 19.80
CA ARG A 376 4.89 -5.81 20.62
C ARG A 376 5.29 -5.28 22.01
N GLY A 377 4.42 -4.43 22.61
CA GLY A 377 4.67 -3.78 23.90
C GLY A 377 5.72 -2.64 23.89
N ILE A 378 6.37 -2.40 22.74
CA ILE A 378 7.40 -1.37 22.60
C ILE A 378 6.78 -0.11 21.99
N LYS A 379 7.04 1.04 22.61
CA LYS A 379 6.51 2.32 22.14
C LYS A 379 7.10 2.71 20.77
N VAL A 380 6.26 3.09 19.84
CA VAL A 380 6.65 3.62 18.53
C VAL A 380 7.22 5.04 18.71
N ASN A 381 8.38 5.31 18.15
CA ASN A 381 8.96 6.65 18.17
C ASN A 381 8.24 7.56 17.18
N LEU A 382 7.65 8.65 17.68
CA LEU A 382 6.82 9.57 16.89
C LEU A 382 7.60 10.33 15.80
N PHE A 383 8.94 10.37 15.89
CA PHE A 383 9.79 11.16 15.01
C PHE A 383 10.67 10.34 14.06
N ALA A 384 10.72 9.03 14.25
CA ALA A 384 11.58 8.14 13.48
C ALA A 384 10.87 6.96 12.82
N ASN A 385 9.77 6.47 13.41
CA ASN A 385 9.13 5.23 12.97
C ASN A 385 7.96 5.43 12.01
N TYR A 386 7.40 6.66 11.91
CA TYR A 386 6.41 6.99 10.89
C TYR A 386 7.12 7.43 9.61
N ARG A 387 6.85 6.77 8.50
CA ARG A 387 7.51 7.01 7.21
C ARG A 387 6.50 7.33 6.13
N LEU A 388 6.85 8.25 5.23
CA LEU A 388 6.12 8.51 4.01
C LEU A 388 6.85 7.85 2.84
N ASN A 389 6.15 7.02 2.07
CA ASN A 389 6.65 6.28 0.90
C ASN A 389 7.97 5.52 1.15
N GLY A 390 8.16 4.97 2.35
CA GLY A 390 9.32 4.16 2.72
C GLY A 390 10.58 4.95 3.11
N GLY A 391 10.65 6.23 2.78
CA GLY A 391 11.85 7.05 2.99
C GLY A 391 11.70 8.06 4.11
N LEU A 392 10.98 9.14 3.85
CA LEU A 392 10.91 10.33 4.69
C LEU A 392 10.33 10.03 6.09
N PRO A 393 11.09 10.21 7.19
CA PRO A 393 10.52 10.18 8.54
C PRO A 393 9.67 11.43 8.77
N THR A 394 8.40 11.23 9.15
CA THR A 394 7.48 12.32 9.48
C THR A 394 7.41 12.53 10.98
N ALA A 395 7.31 13.78 11.44
CA ALA A 395 7.05 14.07 12.85
C ALA A 395 5.56 13.89 13.15
N ASN A 396 5.22 12.78 13.80
CA ASN A 396 3.84 12.49 14.19
C ASN A 396 3.46 13.21 15.49
N VAL A 397 3.35 14.53 15.43
CA VAL A 397 2.98 15.39 16.57
C VAL A 397 1.48 15.56 16.74
N MET A 398 0.70 15.21 15.73
CA MET A 398 -0.76 15.09 15.71
C MET A 398 -1.16 13.87 14.87
N SER A 399 -2.41 13.45 14.94
CA SER A 399 -2.89 12.33 14.13
C SER A 399 -2.73 12.62 12.62
N VAL A 400 -2.09 11.68 11.92
CA VAL A 400 -1.78 11.81 10.49
C VAL A 400 -3.01 11.48 9.66
N PRO A 401 -3.42 12.35 8.73
CA PRO A 401 -4.56 12.11 7.84
C PRO A 401 -4.38 10.89 6.95
N ALA A 402 -5.48 10.17 6.71
CA ALA A 402 -5.49 8.94 5.90
C ALA A 402 -6.01 9.16 4.47
N GLU A 403 -6.51 10.34 4.13
CA GLU A 403 -7.26 10.66 2.90
C GLU A 403 -6.45 10.44 1.62
N ASN A 404 -5.16 10.76 1.63
CA ASN A 404 -4.27 10.54 0.48
C ASN A 404 -3.47 9.24 0.58
N LYS A 405 -3.72 8.37 1.55
CA LYS A 405 -2.98 7.12 1.69
C LYS A 405 -3.65 6.00 0.89
N GLN A 406 -2.86 5.35 0.05
CA GLN A 406 -3.25 4.14 -0.68
C GLN A 406 -3.31 2.95 0.26
N ARG A 407 -2.32 2.86 1.14
CA ARG A 407 -2.17 1.83 2.15
C ARG A 407 -1.26 2.29 3.28
N VAL A 408 -1.34 1.59 4.40
CA VAL A 408 -0.40 1.70 5.52
C VAL A 408 0.22 0.34 5.75
N GLU A 409 1.53 0.28 5.78
CA GLU A 409 2.33 -0.91 6.00
C GLU A 409 2.97 -0.84 7.38
N THR A 410 2.78 -1.89 8.17
CA THR A 410 3.42 -2.03 9.49
C THR A 410 4.46 -3.13 9.40
N LEU A 411 5.75 -2.76 9.45
CA LEU A 411 6.86 -3.70 9.56
C LEU A 411 7.22 -3.80 11.03
N LYS A 412 7.08 -4.97 11.62
CA LYS A 412 7.25 -5.15 13.07
C LYS A 412 8.68 -5.52 13.43
N GLY A 413 9.14 -4.98 14.56
CA GLY A 413 10.43 -5.33 15.13
C GLY A 413 11.61 -4.48 14.67
N ALA A 414 12.83 -4.98 14.89
CA ALA A 414 14.09 -4.31 14.63
C ALA A 414 14.36 -4.16 13.12
N ASN A 415 14.65 -2.94 12.67
CA ASN A 415 14.73 -2.58 11.25
C ASN A 415 15.91 -1.65 10.90
N ALA A 416 17.01 -1.69 11.67
CA ALA A 416 18.12 -0.75 11.48
C ALA A 416 18.77 -0.88 10.10
N LEU A 417 18.82 -2.08 9.51
CA LEU A 417 19.39 -2.30 8.18
C LEU A 417 18.82 -1.33 7.14
N MET A 418 17.50 -1.23 7.06
CA MET A 418 16.81 -0.45 6.03
C MET A 418 16.54 1.01 6.44
N PHE A 419 16.26 1.26 7.71
CA PHE A 419 15.74 2.55 8.17
C PHE A 419 16.70 3.32 9.10
N GLY A 420 17.81 2.69 9.52
CA GLY A 420 18.76 3.30 10.45
C GLY A 420 18.16 3.46 11.85
N VAL A 421 18.28 4.66 12.42
CA VAL A 421 17.78 4.95 13.77
C VAL A 421 16.25 4.97 13.81
N ALA A 422 15.68 3.97 14.47
CA ALA A 422 14.25 3.82 14.73
C ALA A 422 14.01 2.88 15.92
N SER A 423 12.92 3.06 16.67
CA SER A 423 12.53 2.12 17.74
C SER A 423 12.32 0.70 17.20
N PRO A 424 12.75 -0.36 17.90
CA PRO A 424 12.52 -1.75 17.49
C PRO A 424 11.05 -2.20 17.64
N ALA A 425 10.14 -1.29 17.94
CA ALA A 425 8.70 -1.52 17.79
C ALA A 425 8.33 -1.90 16.36
N GLY A 426 8.94 -1.25 15.37
CA GLY A 426 8.66 -1.43 13.96
C GLY A 426 8.41 -0.11 13.24
N ILE A 427 8.16 -0.18 11.95
CA ILE A 427 7.92 0.99 11.09
C ILE A 427 6.46 1.02 10.65
N ILE A 428 5.84 2.19 10.76
CA ILE A 428 4.52 2.49 10.18
C ILE A 428 4.77 3.32 8.91
N ASN A 429 4.67 2.67 7.75
CA ASN A 429 4.92 3.29 6.47
C ASN A 429 3.61 3.65 5.77
N MET A 430 3.46 4.89 5.39
CA MET A 430 2.30 5.47 4.74
C MET A 430 2.59 5.65 3.25
N VAL A 431 1.91 4.90 2.40
CA VAL A 431 2.08 4.96 0.95
C VAL A 431 1.00 5.85 0.35
N THR A 432 1.40 6.87 -0.39
CA THR A 432 0.48 7.84 -1.00
C THR A 432 -0.22 7.28 -2.22
N LYS A 433 -1.42 7.78 -2.49
CA LYS A 433 -2.19 7.47 -3.70
C LYS A 433 -1.55 8.11 -4.93
N ARG A 434 -1.56 7.41 -6.07
CA ARG A 434 -1.15 7.89 -7.39
C ARG A 434 -2.34 7.96 -8.33
N ALA A 435 -2.20 8.71 -9.42
CA ALA A 435 -3.18 8.70 -10.50
C ALA A 435 -3.15 7.34 -11.22
N PRO A 436 -4.26 6.58 -11.28
CA PRO A 436 -4.31 5.30 -11.97
C PRO A 436 -4.06 5.46 -13.48
N MET A 437 -3.52 4.43 -14.14
CA MET A 437 -3.29 4.41 -15.58
C MET A 437 -4.57 4.16 -16.38
N ASP A 438 -5.52 3.44 -15.80
CA ASP A 438 -6.71 2.90 -16.46
C ASP A 438 -7.93 3.84 -16.42
N LYS A 439 -7.98 4.77 -15.46
CA LYS A 439 -9.14 5.64 -15.25
C LYS A 439 -8.81 6.91 -14.50
N ASP A 440 -9.63 7.93 -14.71
CA ASP A 440 -9.67 9.10 -13.84
C ASP A 440 -10.39 8.78 -12.54
N VAL A 441 -10.03 9.47 -11.47
CA VAL A 441 -10.72 9.39 -10.19
C VAL A 441 -11.33 10.76 -9.89
N ALA A 442 -12.60 10.78 -9.56
CA ALA A 442 -13.26 11.92 -8.97
C ALA A 442 -14.24 11.42 -7.91
N SER A 443 -14.03 11.77 -6.66
CA SER A 443 -14.91 11.35 -5.59
C SER A 443 -15.05 12.40 -4.49
N ILE A 444 -16.21 12.41 -3.85
CA ILE A 444 -16.50 13.20 -2.65
C ILE A 444 -16.97 12.26 -1.55
N ALA A 445 -16.47 12.45 -0.34
CA ALA A 445 -16.91 11.74 0.84
C ALA A 445 -17.42 12.72 1.90
N LEU A 446 -18.54 12.40 2.52
CA LEU A 446 -19.05 13.03 3.71
C LEU A 446 -18.79 12.12 4.90
N LEU A 447 -18.29 12.69 5.98
CA LEU A 447 -17.99 11.94 7.20
C LEU A 447 -18.62 12.63 8.42
N GLY A 448 -18.97 11.84 9.41
CA GLY A 448 -19.53 12.36 10.64
C GLY A 448 -19.51 11.34 11.77
N ASN A 449 -19.72 11.81 13.00
CA ASN A 449 -19.89 10.95 14.15
C ASN A 449 -21.03 11.41 15.08
N SER A 450 -21.41 10.55 16.03
CA SER A 450 -22.49 10.83 16.98
C SER A 450 -22.17 11.92 18.00
N PHE A 451 -20.93 12.42 18.01
CA PHE A 451 -20.53 13.51 18.90
C PHE A 451 -20.73 14.90 18.27
N GLY A 452 -21.02 14.97 16.97
CA GLY A 452 -21.24 16.22 16.25
C GLY A 452 -20.15 16.55 15.22
N GLN A 453 -19.14 15.68 15.04
CA GLN A 453 -18.17 15.85 13.99
C GLN A 453 -18.83 15.77 12.61
N ILE A 454 -18.46 16.69 11.72
CA ILE A 454 -18.89 16.71 10.32
C ILE A 454 -17.69 17.12 9.46
N GLY A 455 -17.47 16.41 8.38
CA GLY A 455 -16.39 16.71 7.45
C GLY A 455 -16.71 16.33 6.01
N VAL A 456 -15.95 16.91 5.11
CA VAL A 456 -15.97 16.63 3.68
C VAL A 456 -14.56 16.33 3.19
N ALA A 457 -14.43 15.34 2.31
CA ALA A 457 -13.18 15.00 1.66
C ALA A 457 -13.39 14.83 0.16
N ALA A 458 -12.41 15.28 -0.64
CA ALA A 458 -12.38 15.14 -2.09
C ALA A 458 -11.10 14.44 -2.55
N ASP A 459 -11.20 13.60 -3.58
CA ASP A 459 -10.10 12.87 -4.21
C ASP A 459 -10.26 12.93 -5.72
N VAL A 460 -9.35 13.61 -6.41
CA VAL A 460 -9.40 13.82 -7.86
C VAL A 460 -8.05 13.48 -8.46
N SER A 461 -8.06 12.73 -9.57
CA SER A 461 -6.84 12.44 -10.31
C SER A 461 -7.09 12.36 -11.82
N HIS A 462 -6.06 12.75 -12.55
CA HIS A 462 -6.03 12.67 -14.01
C HIS A 462 -4.62 12.38 -14.51
N ARG A 463 -4.52 11.71 -15.67
CA ARG A 463 -3.25 11.52 -16.37
C ARG A 463 -3.24 12.27 -17.68
N PHE A 464 -2.16 12.98 -17.94
CA PHE A 464 -1.93 13.85 -19.09
C PHE A 464 -0.88 13.22 -20.03
N GLY A 465 -0.87 13.71 -21.28
CA GLY A 465 0.02 13.28 -22.35
C GLY A 465 -0.54 12.12 -23.16
N SER A 466 -0.03 11.93 -24.38
CA SER A 466 -0.47 10.91 -25.33
C SER A 466 -0.36 9.47 -24.78
N GLU A 467 0.67 9.23 -23.96
CA GLU A 467 0.91 7.93 -23.30
C GLU A 467 0.52 7.93 -21.82
N LYS A 468 -0.27 8.95 -21.38
CA LYS A 468 -0.63 9.13 -19.96
C LYS A 468 0.60 9.21 -19.04
N GLN A 469 1.72 9.71 -19.54
CA GLN A 469 3.01 9.69 -18.88
C GLN A 469 3.11 10.62 -17.66
N PHE A 470 2.24 11.62 -17.55
CA PHE A 470 2.19 12.51 -16.39
C PHE A 470 0.89 12.30 -15.60
N GLY A 471 1.01 11.86 -14.35
CA GLY A 471 -0.10 11.66 -13.43
C GLY A 471 -0.16 12.74 -12.37
N LEU A 472 -1.35 13.24 -12.07
CA LEU A 472 -1.61 14.18 -10.98
C LEU A 472 -2.77 13.68 -10.13
N ARG A 473 -2.63 13.69 -8.81
CA ARG A 473 -3.69 13.37 -7.86
C ARG A 473 -3.74 14.40 -6.75
N VAL A 474 -4.93 14.90 -6.47
CA VAL A 474 -5.19 15.90 -5.43
C VAL A 474 -6.17 15.33 -4.44
N ASN A 475 -5.86 15.45 -3.15
CA ASN A 475 -6.79 15.12 -2.07
C ASN A 475 -6.91 16.33 -1.15
N ALA A 476 -8.11 16.59 -0.67
CA ALA A 476 -8.40 17.67 0.28
C ALA A 476 -9.52 17.26 1.23
N SER A 477 -9.43 17.70 2.48
CA SER A 477 -10.54 17.56 3.46
C SER A 477 -10.61 18.74 4.40
N ASP A 478 -11.82 18.99 4.90
CA ASP A 478 -12.11 19.96 5.97
C ASP A 478 -13.14 19.35 6.94
N THR A 479 -12.85 19.42 8.23
CA THR A 479 -13.63 18.74 9.26
C THR A 479 -13.82 19.61 10.48
N HIS A 480 -15.07 19.84 10.88
CA HIS A 480 -15.41 20.26 12.23
C HIS A 480 -15.20 19.07 13.17
N LEU A 481 -14.33 19.22 14.13
CA LEU A 481 -13.88 18.14 15.02
C LEU A 481 -14.69 18.13 16.31
N GLU A 482 -15.23 16.96 16.65
CA GLU A 482 -15.85 16.66 17.94
C GLU A 482 -15.40 15.27 18.38
N ASN A 483 -14.66 15.19 19.48
CA ASN A 483 -14.03 13.96 19.96
C ASN A 483 -14.79 13.28 21.10
N GLY A 484 -16.03 13.73 21.40
CA GLY A 484 -16.88 13.20 22.45
C GLY A 484 -16.59 13.72 23.86
N VAL A 485 -15.63 14.63 24.02
CA VAL A 485 -15.38 15.33 25.28
C VAL A 485 -16.18 16.63 25.26
N HIS A 486 -16.97 16.88 26.29
CA HIS A 486 -17.83 18.07 26.39
C HIS A 486 -17.03 19.38 26.30
N GLY A 487 -17.35 20.21 25.27
CA GLY A 487 -16.67 21.49 25.05
C GLY A 487 -15.28 21.35 24.41
N ALA A 488 -14.93 20.17 23.94
CA ALA A 488 -13.65 19.93 23.21
C ALA A 488 -13.88 19.87 21.71
N SER A 489 -14.42 20.93 21.13
CA SER A 489 -14.59 21.09 19.68
C SER A 489 -13.36 21.71 19.01
N GLY A 490 -13.31 21.61 17.68
CA GLY A 490 -12.23 22.18 16.92
C GLY A 490 -12.42 22.11 15.41
N ARG A 491 -11.33 22.31 14.68
CA ARG A 491 -11.30 22.19 13.21
C ARG A 491 -10.00 21.54 12.75
N GLY A 492 -10.12 20.69 11.72
CA GLY A 492 -8.99 20.12 11.00
C GLY A 492 -9.16 20.29 9.51
N TRP A 493 -8.06 20.54 8.79
CA TRP A 493 -8.04 20.52 7.35
C TRP A 493 -6.79 19.83 6.82
N PHE A 494 -6.90 19.26 5.62
CA PHE A 494 -5.85 18.55 4.94
C PHE A 494 -5.86 18.88 3.45
N GLY A 495 -4.67 18.95 2.83
CA GLY A 495 -4.50 19.07 1.39
C GLY A 495 -3.24 18.37 0.93
N SER A 496 -3.30 17.68 -0.20
CA SER A 496 -2.14 17.02 -0.79
C SER A 496 -2.16 17.02 -2.31
N VAL A 497 -0.96 16.94 -2.89
CA VAL A 497 -0.73 16.75 -4.32
C VAL A 497 0.31 15.65 -4.47
N GLY A 498 -0.06 14.58 -5.18
CA GLY A 498 0.84 13.53 -5.64
C GLY A 498 0.99 13.63 -7.16
N ALA A 499 2.22 13.76 -7.63
CA ALA A 499 2.53 13.78 -9.06
C ALA A 499 3.52 12.66 -9.39
N ASP A 500 3.37 12.08 -10.57
CA ASP A 500 4.32 11.15 -11.14
C ASP A 500 4.50 11.42 -12.62
N TRP A 501 5.74 11.27 -13.10
CA TRP A 501 6.09 11.56 -14.48
C TRP A 501 7.04 10.50 -15.04
N GLN A 502 6.53 9.71 -15.96
CA GLN A 502 7.30 8.78 -16.77
C GLN A 502 7.93 9.52 -17.93
N VAL A 503 9.15 10.06 -17.75
CA VAL A 503 9.84 10.87 -18.77
C VAL A 503 10.26 10.01 -19.96
N THR A 504 10.73 8.82 -19.67
CA THR A 504 11.05 7.76 -20.65
C THR A 504 10.69 6.40 -20.04
N ASN A 505 10.75 5.32 -20.82
CA ASN A 505 10.54 3.97 -20.28
C ASN A 505 11.55 3.56 -19.19
N ARG A 506 12.59 4.37 -18.96
CA ARG A 506 13.65 4.13 -17.99
C ARG A 506 13.74 5.17 -16.89
N LEU A 507 13.14 6.34 -17.07
CA LEU A 507 13.26 7.47 -16.14
C LEU A 507 11.90 7.88 -15.61
N HIS A 508 11.73 7.76 -14.30
CA HIS A 508 10.50 8.07 -13.61
C HIS A 508 10.74 9.02 -12.43
N PHE A 509 9.92 10.06 -12.34
CA PHE A 509 9.90 11.00 -11.23
C PHE A 509 8.62 10.86 -10.44
N GLN A 510 8.73 11.00 -9.12
CA GLN A 510 7.60 11.10 -8.19
C GLN A 510 7.79 12.33 -7.31
N PHE A 511 6.67 13.00 -7.04
CA PHE A 511 6.66 14.16 -6.18
C PHE A 511 5.41 14.12 -5.30
N ASP A 512 5.58 14.36 -4.02
CA ASP A 512 4.52 14.43 -3.02
C ASP A 512 4.65 15.70 -2.20
N VAL A 513 3.53 16.39 -2.03
CA VAL A 513 3.37 17.42 -1.02
C VAL A 513 2.08 17.18 -0.29
N GLU A 514 2.11 17.23 1.03
CA GLU A 514 0.92 17.20 1.87
C GLU A 514 1.05 18.21 3.01
N THR A 515 -0.03 18.88 3.34
CA THR A 515 -0.09 19.80 4.47
C THR A 515 -1.41 19.62 5.21
N TYR A 516 -1.36 19.64 6.53
CA TYR A 516 -2.53 19.49 7.38
C TYR A 516 -2.37 20.26 8.68
N ARG A 517 -3.52 20.68 9.23
CA ARG A 517 -3.61 21.42 10.48
C ARG A 517 -4.76 20.88 11.32
N LYS A 518 -4.56 20.86 12.62
CA LYS A 518 -5.59 20.54 13.60
C LYS A 518 -5.55 21.56 14.72
N GLU A 519 -6.72 22.10 15.04
CA GLU A 519 -6.94 22.95 16.21
C GLU A 519 -8.14 22.39 16.97
N VAL A 520 -7.94 22.00 18.22
CA VAL A 520 -9.00 21.41 19.05
C VAL A 520 -8.69 21.61 20.52
N VAL A 521 -9.70 21.77 21.35
CA VAL A 521 -9.53 21.82 22.81
C VAL A 521 -9.04 20.45 23.30
N GLU A 522 -7.93 20.43 24.03
CA GLU A 522 -7.27 19.21 24.47
C GLU A 522 -7.77 18.77 25.84
N GLN A 523 -8.07 17.46 25.94
CA GLN A 523 -8.45 16.80 27.19
C GLN A 523 -7.30 16.81 28.21
N GLY A 524 -7.60 17.08 29.48
CA GLY A 524 -6.65 16.92 30.58
C GLY A 524 -6.39 15.46 30.92
N SER A 525 -5.28 15.20 31.58
CA SER A 525 -4.85 13.87 32.00
C SER A 525 -4.95 13.71 33.52
N ILE A 526 -5.08 12.46 33.96
CA ILE A 526 -5.16 12.13 35.41
C ILE A 526 -3.81 11.54 35.82
N SER A 527 -3.17 12.14 36.84
CA SER A 527 -1.93 11.62 37.39
C SER A 527 -2.17 10.27 38.07
N LEU A 528 -1.22 9.37 37.97
CA LEU A 528 -1.19 8.15 38.75
C LEU A 528 -1.12 8.50 40.25
N PRO A 529 -1.95 7.91 41.13
CA PRO A 529 -1.85 8.13 42.56
C PRO A 529 -0.50 7.68 43.12
N THR A 530 -0.07 8.31 44.21
CA THR A 530 1.15 7.92 44.91
C THR A 530 1.00 6.54 45.56
N ALA A 531 2.03 5.73 45.47
CA ALA A 531 2.05 4.42 46.13
C ALA A 531 1.98 4.56 47.67
N VAL A 532 1.11 3.80 48.32
CA VAL A 532 1.02 3.66 49.74
C VAL A 532 1.46 2.27 50.11
N LYS A 533 2.49 2.16 50.96
CA LYS A 533 3.11 0.87 51.33
C LYS A 533 3.45 -0.01 50.10
N GLY A 534 3.97 0.61 49.05
CA GLY A 534 4.37 -0.09 47.85
C GLY A 534 3.20 -0.45 46.90
N HIS A 535 1.98 0.03 47.17
CA HIS A 535 0.81 -0.29 46.36
C HIS A 535 0.09 0.96 45.86
N ILE A 536 -0.33 0.97 44.60
CA ILE A 536 -1.10 2.05 43.96
C ILE A 536 -2.56 1.61 43.84
N THR A 537 -3.45 2.30 44.55
CA THR A 537 -4.88 2.12 44.40
C THR A 537 -5.40 3.06 43.31
N LEU A 538 -6.03 2.49 42.27
CA LEU A 538 -6.56 3.28 41.16
C LEU A 538 -7.97 3.82 41.48
N PRO A 539 -8.34 5.03 41.02
CA PRO A 539 -9.70 5.50 41.08
C PRO A 539 -10.60 4.69 40.13
N ARG A 540 -11.91 4.73 40.34
CA ARG A 540 -12.86 4.28 39.31
C ARG A 540 -12.64 5.10 38.05
N VAL A 541 -12.99 4.54 36.88
CA VAL A 541 -12.86 5.24 35.60
C VAL A 541 -13.85 6.42 35.57
N PRO A 542 -13.40 7.68 35.43
CA PRO A 542 -14.28 8.84 35.28
C PRO A 542 -15.09 8.75 33.99
N ASP A 543 -16.11 9.61 33.86
CA ASP A 543 -16.79 9.80 32.58
C ASP A 543 -15.76 10.35 31.54
N PRO A 544 -15.47 9.65 30.45
CA PRO A 544 -14.49 10.11 29.47
C PRO A 544 -14.91 11.38 28.73
N ARG A 545 -16.19 11.78 28.84
CA ARG A 545 -16.70 13.01 28.26
C ARG A 545 -16.42 14.26 29.16
N ASN A 546 -15.99 14.04 30.38
CA ASN A 546 -15.61 15.13 31.27
C ASN A 546 -14.37 15.84 30.80
N LEU A 547 -14.46 17.14 30.51
CA LEU A 547 -13.27 17.94 30.20
C LEU A 547 -12.50 18.22 31.51
N LEU A 548 -11.29 17.69 31.57
CA LEU A 548 -10.37 17.87 32.72
C LEU A 548 -9.36 18.99 32.47
N SER A 549 -9.64 19.88 31.54
CA SER A 549 -8.93 21.13 31.24
C SER A 549 -9.91 22.27 31.14
N GLY A 550 -9.60 23.36 30.49
CA GLY A 550 -10.52 24.45 30.20
C GLY A 550 -10.63 24.72 28.69
N PRO A 551 -11.60 25.52 28.22
CA PRO A 551 -11.77 25.84 26.80
C PRO A 551 -10.56 26.59 26.19
N TRP A 552 -9.67 27.12 27.01
CA TRP A 552 -8.42 27.75 26.65
C TRP A 552 -7.32 26.75 26.30
N ALA A 553 -7.47 25.46 26.65
CA ALA A 553 -6.46 24.44 26.44
C ALA A 553 -6.45 23.98 24.98
N VAL A 554 -6.23 24.91 24.08
CA VAL A 554 -6.24 24.64 22.64
C VAL A 554 -4.93 23.98 22.23
N PHE A 555 -5.06 22.80 21.64
CA PHE A 555 -4.01 22.17 20.86
C PHE A 555 -4.06 22.73 19.43
N SER A 556 -2.96 23.26 18.94
CA SER A 556 -2.81 23.72 17.56
C SER A 556 -1.54 23.12 16.98
N ALA A 557 -1.67 22.37 15.89
CA ALA A 557 -0.51 21.84 15.20
C ALA A 557 -0.70 21.90 13.68
N LYS A 558 0.41 22.11 12.97
CA LYS A 558 0.49 22.10 11.52
C LYS A 558 1.68 21.25 11.07
N THR A 559 1.49 20.43 10.08
CA THR A 559 2.58 19.67 9.45
C THR A 559 2.55 19.86 7.94
N THR A 560 3.75 19.97 7.34
CA THR A 560 3.94 19.99 5.89
C THR A 560 5.04 18.97 5.54
N ASN A 561 4.71 18.01 4.69
CA ASN A 561 5.62 17.01 4.16
C ASN A 561 5.87 17.27 2.68
N LEU A 562 7.13 17.21 2.27
CA LEU A 562 7.58 17.37 0.90
C LEU A 562 8.54 16.24 0.57
N GLN A 563 8.33 15.53 -0.54
CA GLN A 563 9.19 14.44 -0.97
C GLN A 563 9.30 14.41 -2.49
N GLY A 564 10.51 14.20 -2.99
CA GLY A 564 10.82 13.96 -4.38
C GLY A 564 11.62 12.68 -4.52
N ARG A 565 11.31 11.89 -5.53
CA ARG A 565 12.01 10.64 -5.86
C ARG A 565 12.24 10.55 -7.36
N VAL A 566 13.37 10.01 -7.75
CA VAL A 566 13.71 9.65 -9.11
C VAL A 566 14.19 8.20 -9.16
N ASP A 567 13.67 7.46 -10.12
CA ASP A 567 14.05 6.09 -10.44
C ASP A 567 14.59 6.08 -11.89
N TYR A 568 15.75 5.47 -12.10
CA TYR A 568 16.38 5.35 -13.42
C TYR A 568 16.89 3.93 -13.66
N ASP A 569 16.31 3.26 -14.66
CA ASP A 569 16.75 1.94 -15.10
C ASP A 569 17.99 2.09 -15.99
N ILE A 570 19.20 1.91 -15.40
CA ILE A 570 20.49 2.08 -16.10
C ILE A 570 20.78 0.94 -17.08
N ALA A 571 20.34 -0.27 -16.74
CA ALA A 571 20.48 -1.47 -17.56
C ALA A 571 19.39 -2.49 -17.19
N PRO A 572 19.14 -3.54 -17.99
CA PRO A 572 18.25 -4.63 -17.59
C PRO A 572 18.66 -5.23 -16.24
N GLY A 573 17.74 -5.23 -15.29
CA GLY A 573 17.99 -5.68 -13.92
C GLY A 573 18.75 -4.71 -13.02
N TRP A 574 19.10 -3.49 -13.48
CA TRP A 574 19.81 -2.49 -12.67
C TRP A 574 19.09 -1.16 -12.65
N LYS A 575 18.82 -0.66 -11.46
CA LYS A 575 18.09 0.60 -11.20
C LYS A 575 18.86 1.47 -10.22
N VAL A 576 18.91 2.76 -10.48
CA VAL A 576 19.31 3.79 -9.51
C VAL A 576 18.07 4.48 -8.98
N LEU A 577 18.00 4.64 -7.67
CA LEU A 577 16.97 5.40 -6.98
C LEU A 577 17.62 6.55 -6.22
N ALA A 578 17.07 7.74 -6.32
CA ALA A 578 17.45 8.86 -5.46
C ALA A 578 16.18 9.52 -4.88
N GLU A 579 16.27 9.90 -3.63
CA GLU A 579 15.15 10.47 -2.89
C GLU A 579 15.60 11.59 -1.96
N ILE A 580 14.79 12.63 -1.88
CA ILE A 580 14.97 13.75 -0.96
C ILE A 580 13.62 14.12 -0.36
N GLY A 581 13.58 14.43 0.94
CA GLY A 581 12.34 14.83 1.59
C GLY A 581 12.57 15.70 2.81
N GLN A 582 11.52 16.44 3.19
CA GLN A 582 11.47 17.29 4.37
C GLN A 582 10.08 17.20 4.99
N SER A 583 10.02 17.11 6.32
CA SER A 583 8.78 17.16 7.12
C SER A 583 8.93 18.24 8.17
N ASP A 584 8.15 19.30 8.04
CA ASP A 584 8.12 20.43 8.96
C ASP A 584 6.84 20.36 9.80
N SER A 585 6.99 20.39 11.12
CA SER A 585 5.85 20.34 12.04
C SER A 585 6.01 21.36 13.13
N ASP A 586 4.98 22.16 13.34
CA ASP A 586 4.87 23.07 14.46
C ASP A 586 3.68 22.68 15.35
N ARG A 587 3.82 22.80 16.67
CA ARG A 587 2.79 22.47 17.63
C ARG A 587 2.84 23.40 18.82
N SER A 588 1.69 23.93 19.21
CA SER A 588 1.46 24.64 20.46
C SER A 588 0.31 23.96 21.21
N ARG A 589 0.46 23.72 22.51
CA ARG A 589 -0.56 23.05 23.32
C ARG A 589 -0.43 23.41 24.80
N PHE A 590 -1.52 23.26 25.53
CA PHE A 590 -1.56 23.30 26.98
C PHE A 590 -1.89 21.91 27.52
N THR A 591 -0.90 21.26 28.16
CA THR A 591 -1.14 19.95 28.78
C THR A 591 -1.57 20.15 30.23
N THR A 592 -2.82 19.77 30.52
CA THR A 592 -3.36 19.79 31.88
C THR A 592 -3.21 18.43 32.52
N ARG A 593 -2.71 18.38 33.74
CA ARG A 593 -2.59 17.17 34.56
C ARG A 593 -3.21 17.40 35.93
N ILE A 594 -4.09 16.48 36.36
CA ILE A 594 -4.75 16.55 37.68
C ILE A 594 -4.17 15.45 38.56
N GLY A 595 -3.51 15.86 39.67
CA GLY A 595 -2.91 14.96 40.64
C GLY A 595 -3.38 15.29 42.07
N GLY A 596 -2.99 14.47 43.07
CA GLY A 596 -3.25 14.70 44.47
C GLY A 596 -4.72 14.60 44.90
N TYR A 597 -5.57 13.99 44.10
CA TYR A 597 -6.98 13.77 44.34
C TYR A 597 -7.20 12.56 45.29
N ASN A 598 -8.33 12.54 45.98
CA ASN A 598 -8.76 11.38 46.76
C ASN A 598 -9.23 10.28 45.77
N VAL A 599 -8.65 9.10 45.85
CA VAL A 599 -8.88 7.98 44.87
C VAL A 599 -10.32 7.44 44.90
N PHE A 600 -11.06 7.63 46.03
CA PHE A 600 -12.41 7.11 46.18
C PHE A 600 -13.46 8.16 45.78
N THR A 601 -13.26 9.41 46.18
CA THR A 601 -14.23 10.53 45.96
C THR A 601 -13.91 11.34 44.70
N GLY A 602 -12.67 11.26 44.21
CA GLY A 602 -12.19 12.09 43.10
C GLY A 602 -11.88 13.54 43.46
N ALA A 603 -12.18 13.95 44.66
CA ALA A 603 -12.10 15.35 45.12
C ALA A 603 -10.71 15.79 45.55
N GLY A 604 -10.46 17.10 45.55
CA GLY A 604 -9.23 17.71 46.05
C GLY A 604 -8.07 17.76 45.06
N GLY A 605 -8.28 17.33 43.82
CA GLY A 605 -7.24 17.32 42.76
C GLY A 605 -6.62 18.69 42.51
N ILE A 606 -5.33 18.71 42.26
CA ILE A 606 -4.56 19.89 41.90
C ILE A 606 -4.32 19.84 40.40
N ALA A 607 -4.74 20.87 39.68
CA ALA A 607 -4.52 20.99 38.24
C ALA A 607 -3.16 21.70 37.97
N THR A 608 -2.28 21.04 37.28
CA THR A 608 -1.01 21.56 36.78
C THR A 608 -1.08 21.71 35.29
N VAL A 609 -0.72 22.88 34.78
CA VAL A 609 -0.75 23.21 33.36
C VAL A 609 0.66 23.47 32.87
N ASN A 610 1.05 22.80 31.78
CA ASN A 610 2.29 23.10 31.06
C ASN A 610 1.95 23.65 29.67
N GLU A 611 2.48 24.83 29.38
CA GLU A 611 2.50 25.38 28.04
C GLU A 611 3.67 24.76 27.26
N VAL A 612 3.38 24.19 26.09
CA VAL A 612 4.35 23.45 25.29
C VAL A 612 4.28 23.93 23.84
N THR A 613 5.34 24.57 23.38
CA THR A 613 5.54 24.94 21.98
C THR A 613 6.72 24.14 21.43
N GLN A 614 6.56 23.54 20.25
CA GLN A 614 7.57 22.66 19.68
C GLN A 614 7.57 22.79 18.17
N VAL A 615 8.77 22.87 17.58
CA VAL A 615 8.98 22.87 16.14
C VAL A 615 9.93 21.73 15.79
N TYR A 616 9.58 20.98 14.78
CA TYR A 616 10.36 19.84 14.30
C TYR A 616 10.62 19.94 12.81
N PHE A 617 11.88 19.69 12.40
CA PHE A 617 12.28 19.59 11.01
C PHE A 617 12.97 18.25 10.80
N ASN A 618 12.32 17.36 10.06
CA ASN A 618 12.94 16.12 9.63
C ASN A 618 13.39 16.26 8.18
N LYS A 619 14.65 16.00 7.90
CA LYS A 619 15.23 16.02 6.56
C LYS A 619 15.71 14.62 6.21
N TYR A 620 15.50 14.21 4.98
CA TYR A 620 15.88 12.88 4.50
C TYR A 620 16.48 12.94 3.11
N LYS A 621 17.54 12.16 2.91
CA LYS A 621 18.16 11.93 1.59
C LYS A 621 18.57 10.48 1.50
N ARG A 622 18.35 9.88 0.32
CA ARG A 622 18.73 8.50 0.04
C ARG A 622 19.16 8.36 -1.43
N ALA A 623 20.18 7.53 -1.66
CA ALA A 623 20.52 7.04 -2.99
C ALA A 623 20.78 5.54 -2.90
N GLU A 624 20.24 4.78 -3.83
CA GLU A 624 20.36 3.32 -3.90
C GLU A 624 20.67 2.87 -5.32
N LEU A 625 21.50 1.83 -5.42
CA LEU A 625 21.71 1.03 -6.60
C LEU A 625 21.10 -0.35 -6.34
N LEU A 626 20.09 -0.72 -7.10
CA LEU A 626 19.40 -2.00 -7.03
C LEU A 626 19.83 -2.84 -8.22
N GLY A 627 20.17 -4.10 -7.98
CA GLY A 627 20.63 -5.03 -9.01
C GLY A 627 19.95 -6.38 -8.91
N GLN A 628 19.46 -6.90 -10.05
CA GLN A 628 18.94 -8.26 -10.18
C GLN A 628 19.74 -9.00 -11.24
N PHE A 629 20.43 -10.06 -10.84
CA PHE A 629 21.26 -10.87 -11.71
C PHE A 629 21.35 -12.32 -11.22
N ALA A 630 21.97 -13.19 -12.02
CA ALA A 630 22.21 -14.58 -11.66
C ALA A 630 23.70 -14.92 -11.76
N THR A 631 24.21 -15.72 -10.82
CA THR A 631 25.55 -16.32 -10.85
C THR A 631 25.42 -17.83 -10.74
N GLY A 632 25.45 -18.51 -11.89
CA GLY A 632 25.19 -19.95 -11.95
C GLY A 632 23.78 -20.28 -11.45
N PRO A 633 23.62 -21.14 -10.44
CA PRO A 633 22.31 -21.50 -9.89
C PRO A 633 21.72 -20.47 -8.92
N LEU A 634 22.47 -19.42 -8.58
CA LEU A 634 22.06 -18.39 -7.62
C LEU A 634 21.42 -17.21 -8.33
N THR A 635 20.33 -16.71 -7.78
CA THR A 635 19.73 -15.42 -8.14
C THR A 635 20.03 -14.41 -7.06
N HIS A 636 20.33 -13.18 -7.45
CA HIS A 636 20.66 -12.08 -6.54
C HIS A 636 19.67 -10.93 -6.72
N ASP A 637 19.18 -10.42 -5.62
CA ASP A 637 18.45 -9.15 -5.53
C ASP A 637 19.20 -8.26 -4.54
N ILE A 638 20.18 -7.51 -5.06
CA ILE A 638 21.14 -6.77 -4.28
C ILE A 638 20.77 -5.29 -4.21
N THR A 639 20.98 -4.68 -3.06
CA THR A 639 20.86 -3.24 -2.84
C THR A 639 22.13 -2.70 -2.22
N PHE A 640 22.69 -1.65 -2.82
CA PHE A 640 23.69 -0.79 -2.21
C PHE A 640 23.07 0.57 -1.97
N GLY A 641 23.18 1.10 -0.76
CA GLY A 641 22.50 2.35 -0.44
C GLY A 641 23.29 3.23 0.51
N VAL A 642 23.06 4.53 0.38
CA VAL A 642 23.47 5.55 1.35
C VAL A 642 22.25 6.36 1.72
N SER A 643 22.06 6.61 3.01
CA SER A 643 20.97 7.46 3.48
C SER A 643 21.43 8.40 4.59
N ARG A 644 20.79 9.57 4.67
CA ARG A 644 20.94 10.51 5.77
C ARG A 644 19.58 10.98 6.22
N SER A 645 19.29 10.78 7.49
CA SER A 645 18.13 11.33 8.20
C SER A 645 18.62 12.32 9.25
N GLU A 646 18.03 13.51 9.29
CA GLU A 646 18.36 14.56 10.25
C GLU A 646 17.06 15.06 10.88
N ARG A 647 16.99 15.04 12.20
CA ARG A 647 15.83 15.47 12.98
C ARG A 647 16.26 16.63 13.87
N ILE A 648 15.66 17.78 13.66
CA ILE A 648 15.90 19.00 14.40
C ILE A 648 14.65 19.29 15.24
N ALA A 649 14.84 19.48 16.53
CA ALA A 649 13.78 19.88 17.45
C ALA A 649 14.14 21.23 18.11
N GLU A 650 13.20 22.16 18.05
CA GLU A 650 13.24 23.42 18.74
C GLU A 650 12.11 23.43 19.78
N THR A 651 12.46 23.38 21.04
CA THR A 651 11.51 23.33 22.14
C THR A 651 11.87 24.40 23.18
N PRO A 652 11.03 25.43 23.36
CA PRO A 652 11.23 26.38 24.47
C PRO A 652 11.13 25.67 25.81
N ALA A 653 11.66 26.35 26.85
CA ALA A 653 11.46 25.90 28.21
C ALA A 653 9.97 25.87 28.54
N GLN A 654 9.53 24.80 29.19
CA GLN A 654 8.12 24.64 29.56
C GLN A 654 7.79 25.50 30.79
N ASN A 655 6.73 26.31 30.69
CA ASN A 655 6.15 26.98 31.81
C ASN A 655 5.16 26.06 32.52
N THR A 656 5.40 25.81 33.82
CA THR A 656 4.49 24.99 34.63
C THR A 656 3.72 25.92 35.59
N VAL A 657 2.42 25.88 35.49
CA VAL A 657 1.51 26.66 36.31
C VAL A 657 0.59 25.75 37.13
N VAL A 658 0.53 25.98 38.44
CA VAL A 658 -0.43 25.30 39.30
C VAL A 658 -1.67 26.18 39.42
N LEU A 659 -2.84 25.69 39.05
CA LEU A 659 -4.08 26.47 39.13
C LEU A 659 -4.57 26.58 40.58
N PRO A 660 -5.10 27.74 41.00
CA PRO A 660 -5.53 28.00 42.38
C PRO A 660 -6.89 27.41 42.69
N VAL A 661 -7.29 26.32 42.03
CA VAL A 661 -8.59 25.64 42.18
C VAL A 661 -8.42 24.20 42.51
N ARG A 662 -9.39 23.62 43.24
CA ARG A 662 -9.44 22.18 43.50
C ARG A 662 -10.44 21.51 42.56
N VAL A 663 -10.04 20.36 42.00
CA VAL A 663 -10.79 19.65 40.99
C VAL A 663 -11.31 18.34 41.54
N ASN A 664 -12.52 17.96 41.15
CA ASN A 664 -13.00 16.60 41.28
C ASN A 664 -12.94 15.92 39.94
N ILE A 665 -12.18 14.82 39.80
CA ILE A 665 -12.00 14.09 38.52
C ILE A 665 -13.28 13.41 38.03
N PHE A 666 -14.29 13.21 38.93
CA PHE A 666 -15.58 12.60 38.57
C PHE A 666 -16.65 13.63 38.22
N ASP A 667 -16.48 14.87 38.67
CA ASP A 667 -17.40 16.00 38.46
C ASP A 667 -16.58 17.30 38.36
N PRO A 668 -15.84 17.47 37.24
CA PRO A 668 -14.93 18.61 37.09
C PRO A 668 -15.68 19.91 36.82
N ILE A 669 -15.12 20.98 37.33
CA ILE A 669 -15.52 22.35 36.97
C ILE A 669 -14.69 22.82 35.75
N ALA A 670 -15.19 23.83 35.06
CA ALA A 670 -14.41 24.51 34.02
C ALA A 670 -13.18 25.18 34.67
N LEU A 671 -11.98 24.81 34.23
CA LEU A 671 -10.74 25.33 34.78
C LEU A 671 -10.47 26.76 34.27
N PRO A 672 -10.04 27.69 35.17
CA PRO A 672 -9.60 29.02 34.74
C PRO A 672 -8.35 28.94 33.88
N ALA A 673 -8.16 29.90 32.97
CA ALA A 673 -6.96 29.98 32.15
C ALA A 673 -5.72 30.22 33.04
N PRO A 674 -4.61 29.56 32.75
CA PRO A 674 -3.36 29.83 33.48
C PRO A 674 -2.87 31.25 33.22
N VAL A 675 -2.30 31.87 34.21
CA VAL A 675 -1.57 33.13 34.05
C VAL A 675 -0.09 32.76 33.88
N PRO A 676 0.56 33.05 32.75
CA PRO A 676 1.96 32.76 32.56
C PRO A 676 2.84 33.45 33.60
N THR A 677 3.72 32.72 34.24
CA THR A 677 4.59 33.25 35.33
C THR A 677 6.01 33.59 34.90
N ARG A 678 6.40 33.19 33.72
CA ARG A 678 7.76 33.40 33.19
C ARG A 678 7.72 33.69 31.68
N PRO A 679 8.69 34.51 31.20
CA PRO A 679 8.87 34.68 29.77
C PRO A 679 9.30 33.36 29.13
N ASP A 680 8.90 33.19 27.88
CA ASP A 680 9.31 32.06 27.06
C ASP A 680 10.81 32.12 26.76
N THR A 681 11.59 31.16 27.28
CA THR A 681 13.04 31.06 27.03
C THR A 681 13.27 29.86 26.13
N SER A 682 13.76 30.10 24.90
CA SER A 682 14.07 29.02 23.98
C SER A 682 15.27 28.20 24.46
N LEU A 683 15.15 26.89 24.44
CA LEU A 683 16.29 25.97 24.58
C LEU A 683 17.05 25.90 23.26
N PRO A 684 18.36 25.56 23.29
CA PRO A 684 19.10 25.31 22.08
C PRO A 684 18.44 24.23 21.21
N LYS A 685 18.70 24.31 19.90
CA LYS A 685 18.21 23.31 18.95
C LYS A 685 18.82 21.95 19.25
N GLN A 686 17.96 20.93 19.32
CA GLN A 686 18.42 19.56 19.37
C GLN A 686 18.52 19.01 17.94
N VAL A 687 19.63 18.40 17.59
CA VAL A 687 19.89 17.84 16.26
C VAL A 687 20.31 16.39 16.40
N ASN A 688 19.49 15.47 15.93
CA ASN A 688 19.81 14.06 15.83
C ASN A 688 19.97 13.68 14.36
N ALA A 689 21.12 13.14 13.97
CA ALA A 689 21.37 12.72 12.60
C ALA A 689 21.89 11.29 12.54
N ASP A 690 21.40 10.54 11.56
CA ASP A 690 21.88 9.22 11.18
C ASP A 690 22.31 9.22 9.72
N THR A 691 23.57 8.88 9.47
CA THR A 691 24.11 8.67 8.12
C THR A 691 24.56 7.25 8.00
N GLY A 692 23.96 6.47 7.12
CA GLY A 692 24.25 5.04 6.97
C GLY A 692 24.66 4.69 5.55
N LEU A 693 25.67 3.84 5.45
CA LEU A 693 26.03 3.09 4.26
C LEU A 693 25.56 1.65 4.48
N TYR A 694 24.83 1.08 3.55
CA TYR A 694 24.27 -0.24 3.68
C TYR A 694 24.27 -1.04 2.38
N THR A 695 24.32 -2.33 2.56
CA THR A 695 24.14 -3.29 1.49
C THR A 695 23.37 -4.49 2.01
N TYR A 696 22.51 -5.03 1.19
CA TYR A 696 21.91 -6.34 1.44
C TYR A 696 21.65 -7.05 0.12
N ASP A 697 21.72 -8.37 0.18
CA ASP A 697 21.44 -9.26 -0.94
C ASP A 697 20.42 -10.32 -0.52
N VAL A 698 19.40 -10.50 -1.32
CA VAL A 698 18.48 -11.63 -1.21
C VAL A 698 18.87 -12.67 -2.23
N ILE A 699 19.59 -13.69 -1.79
CA ILE A 699 20.15 -14.74 -2.61
C ILE A 699 19.15 -15.89 -2.73
N GLY A 700 18.64 -16.15 -3.93
CA GLY A 700 17.78 -17.29 -4.22
C GLY A 700 18.58 -18.50 -4.64
N ILE A 701 18.26 -19.68 -4.10
CA ILE A 701 18.84 -20.98 -4.49
C ILE A 701 17.70 -21.90 -4.94
N GLY A 702 17.66 -22.17 -6.23
CA GLY A 702 16.52 -22.87 -6.83
C GLY A 702 15.21 -22.14 -6.62
N ALA A 703 14.09 -22.89 -6.53
CA ALA A 703 12.76 -22.30 -6.40
C ALA A 703 12.29 -22.11 -4.94
N LYS A 704 13.05 -22.61 -3.95
CA LYS A 704 12.54 -22.76 -2.59
C LYS A 704 13.29 -21.98 -1.52
N TRP A 705 14.57 -21.70 -1.73
CA TRP A 705 15.39 -21.08 -0.70
C TRP A 705 15.75 -19.66 -1.05
N LYS A 706 15.62 -18.74 -0.11
CA LYS A 706 16.15 -17.38 -0.20
C LYS A 706 16.88 -17.04 1.10
N PHE A 707 18.03 -16.40 0.97
CA PHE A 707 18.88 -15.98 2.08
C PHE A 707 19.06 -14.47 2.01
N LEU A 708 18.69 -13.76 3.08
CA LEU A 708 19.01 -12.35 3.25
C LEU A 708 20.35 -12.24 3.97
N LEU A 709 21.30 -11.56 3.35
CA LEU A 709 22.56 -11.14 3.97
C LEU A 709 22.63 -9.63 3.90
N GLY A 710 22.72 -8.95 5.03
CA GLY A 710 22.73 -7.49 5.05
C GLY A 710 23.63 -6.92 6.11
N PHE A 711 24.19 -5.75 5.83
CA PHE A 711 24.98 -4.97 6.76
C PHE A 711 24.76 -3.47 6.54
N ARG A 712 24.59 -2.74 7.63
CA ARG A 712 24.57 -1.28 7.65
C ARG A 712 25.58 -0.76 8.65
N GLU A 713 26.41 0.19 8.20
CA GLU A 713 27.24 1.00 9.06
C GLU A 713 26.59 2.37 9.22
N SER A 714 26.19 2.72 10.43
CA SER A 714 25.52 3.98 10.77
C SER A 714 26.42 4.87 11.59
N ARG A 715 26.63 6.10 11.13
CA ARG A 715 27.15 7.19 11.96
C ARG A 715 25.96 7.92 12.57
N SER A 716 25.65 7.62 13.82
CA SER A 716 24.63 8.32 14.59
C SER A 716 25.27 9.46 15.36
N SER A 717 24.69 10.66 15.29
CA SER A 717 25.14 11.84 16.03
C SER A 717 23.95 12.53 16.67
N ALA A 718 24.16 13.03 17.87
CA ALA A 718 23.18 13.82 18.61
C ALA A 718 23.86 15.07 19.18
N ASN A 719 23.19 16.21 19.14
CA ASN A 719 23.59 17.47 19.67
C ASN A 719 22.36 18.14 20.30
N ASP A 720 22.40 18.44 21.59
CA ASP A 720 21.30 19.11 22.32
C ASP A 720 21.54 20.62 22.48
N GLY A 721 22.59 21.13 21.80
CA GLY A 721 23.03 22.55 21.87
C GLY A 721 24.02 22.83 22.99
N PHE A 722 24.26 21.89 23.90
CA PHE A 722 25.27 21.98 24.98
C PHE A 722 26.35 20.92 24.78
N VAL A 723 25.95 19.71 24.45
CA VAL A 723 26.84 18.57 24.28
C VAL A 723 26.57 17.91 22.95
N SER A 724 27.61 17.46 22.29
CA SER A 724 27.48 16.64 21.06
C SER A 724 28.17 15.30 21.23
N SER A 725 27.55 14.27 20.68
CA SER A 725 28.12 12.92 20.59
C SER A 725 27.95 12.35 19.19
N ALA A 726 28.88 11.50 18.78
CA ALA A 726 28.78 10.76 17.55
C ALA A 726 29.37 9.35 17.75
N SER A 727 28.71 8.36 17.21
CA SER A 727 29.13 6.96 17.31
C SER A 727 28.90 6.23 15.98
N TRP A 728 29.79 5.32 15.66
CA TRP A 728 29.61 4.37 14.56
C TRP A 728 29.00 3.09 15.11
N VAL A 729 27.99 2.56 14.45
CA VAL A 729 27.28 1.36 14.85
C VAL A 729 27.01 0.46 13.66
N GLY A 730 27.60 -0.75 13.68
CA GLY A 730 27.35 -1.78 12.69
C GLY A 730 26.09 -2.59 13.01
N SER A 731 25.22 -2.73 12.02
CA SER A 731 23.95 -3.43 12.13
C SER A 731 23.85 -4.56 11.09
N PRO A 732 24.37 -5.77 11.39
CA PRO A 732 24.16 -6.94 10.55
C PRO A 732 22.71 -7.40 10.62
N ALA A 733 22.25 -8.00 9.49
CA ALA A 733 20.97 -8.68 9.38
C ALA A 733 21.14 -9.97 8.57
N PHE A 734 20.54 -11.04 9.06
CA PHE A 734 20.55 -12.35 8.43
C PHE A 734 19.13 -12.89 8.37
N GLY A 735 18.79 -13.56 7.29
CA GLY A 735 17.48 -14.16 7.17
C GLY A 735 17.45 -15.34 6.21
N ILE A 736 16.51 -16.23 6.45
CA ILE A 736 16.25 -17.40 5.61
C ILE A 736 14.76 -17.45 5.34
N LEU A 737 14.39 -17.66 4.08
CA LEU A 737 13.04 -18.00 3.68
C LEU A 737 13.08 -19.36 2.98
N TYR A 738 12.11 -20.19 3.31
CA TYR A 738 11.94 -21.50 2.70
C TYR A 738 10.51 -21.67 2.22
N ASP A 739 10.33 -21.70 0.90
CA ASP A 739 9.05 -21.95 0.27
C ASP A 739 8.75 -23.45 0.29
N VAL A 740 8.05 -23.91 1.34
CA VAL A 740 7.62 -25.31 1.51
C VAL A 740 6.73 -25.69 0.35
N LEU A 741 5.75 -24.83 0.06
CA LEU A 741 4.84 -24.83 -1.07
C LEU A 741 4.91 -23.47 -1.76
N PRO A 742 4.43 -23.33 -3.01
CA PRO A 742 4.38 -22.02 -3.69
C PRO A 742 3.58 -20.95 -2.93
N THR A 743 2.77 -21.37 -1.99
CA THR A 743 1.84 -20.55 -1.19
C THR A 743 2.21 -20.51 0.29
N THR A 744 3.21 -21.29 0.72
CA THR A 744 3.59 -21.43 2.12
C THR A 744 5.07 -21.16 2.29
N THR A 745 5.41 -20.08 2.97
CA THR A 745 6.78 -19.67 3.26
C THR A 745 7.05 -19.72 4.75
N LEU A 746 8.09 -20.45 5.16
CA LEU A 746 8.70 -20.34 6.49
C LEU A 746 9.82 -19.30 6.42
N PHE A 747 9.97 -18.52 7.48
CA PHE A 747 11.09 -17.58 7.57
C PHE A 747 11.72 -17.58 8.96
N ALA A 748 13.00 -17.28 9.00
CA ALA A 748 13.73 -17.00 10.22
C ALA A 748 14.65 -15.80 10.00
N SER A 749 14.82 -14.94 11.01
CA SER A 749 15.69 -13.79 10.92
C SER A 749 16.40 -13.44 12.21
N TYR A 750 17.55 -12.83 12.05
CA TYR A 750 18.30 -12.08 13.04
C TYR A 750 18.49 -10.66 12.53
N MET A 751 18.06 -9.67 13.31
CA MET A 751 18.19 -8.26 12.96
C MET A 751 18.60 -7.41 14.15
N LYS A 752 19.38 -6.36 13.88
CA LYS A 752 19.62 -5.31 14.86
C LYS A 752 18.69 -4.14 14.67
N GLY A 753 18.30 -3.50 15.77
CA GLY A 753 17.66 -2.18 15.83
C GLY A 753 18.64 -1.16 16.39
N LEU A 754 18.46 0.10 16.02
CA LEU A 754 19.27 1.22 16.47
C LEU A 754 18.34 2.36 16.90
N GLU A 755 18.42 2.77 18.16
CA GLU A 755 17.64 3.86 18.74
C GLU A 755 18.55 5.00 19.17
N ASP A 756 18.01 6.23 19.23
CA ASP A 756 18.71 7.33 19.92
C ASP A 756 18.96 6.93 21.37
N GLY A 757 20.16 7.22 21.88
CA GLY A 757 20.54 6.88 23.26
C GLY A 757 19.77 7.69 24.32
N GLY A 758 19.03 8.71 23.89
CA GLY A 758 18.33 9.64 24.75
C GLY A 758 19.24 10.71 25.36
N VAL A 759 18.60 11.66 26.03
CA VAL A 759 19.23 12.79 26.71
C VAL A 759 18.85 12.74 28.18
N GLY A 760 19.81 12.94 29.06
CA GLY A 760 19.58 12.96 30.51
C GLY A 760 18.55 14.02 30.86
N PRO A 761 17.45 13.64 31.54
CA PRO A 761 16.38 14.58 31.92
C PRO A 761 16.92 15.65 32.89
N ALA A 762 16.27 16.80 32.93
CA ALA A 762 16.71 17.97 33.73
C ALA A 762 16.88 17.67 35.22
N ASN A 763 16.21 16.67 35.75
CA ASN A 763 16.32 16.24 37.15
C ASN A 763 17.38 15.16 37.39
N ALA A 764 18.10 14.70 36.35
CA ALA A 764 19.21 13.76 36.51
C ALA A 764 20.51 14.54 36.88
N LYS A 765 21.42 13.88 37.60
CA LYS A 765 22.74 14.47 37.88
C LYS A 765 23.56 14.75 36.63
N ASN A 766 23.36 13.94 35.57
CA ASN A 766 23.92 14.14 34.24
C ASN A 766 22.85 14.73 33.32
N ALA A 767 22.09 15.71 33.78
CA ALA A 767 21.11 16.43 32.99
C ALA A 767 21.71 16.87 31.66
N TYR A 768 20.94 16.70 30.59
CA TYR A 768 21.32 17.05 29.20
C TYR A 768 22.47 16.25 28.59
N GLN A 769 23.03 15.25 29.27
CA GLN A 769 24.04 14.38 28.68
C GLN A 769 23.39 13.50 27.62
N VAL A 770 23.94 13.54 26.39
CA VAL A 770 23.54 12.67 25.29
C VAL A 770 24.20 11.32 25.46
N LEU A 771 23.38 10.25 25.54
CA LEU A 771 23.89 8.88 25.59
C LEU A 771 24.25 8.36 24.19
N ALA A 772 25.16 7.38 24.15
CA ALA A 772 25.43 6.63 22.92
C ALA A 772 24.15 5.93 22.41
N PRO A 773 24.01 5.72 21.08
CA PRO A 773 22.88 5.02 20.52
C PRO A 773 22.62 3.67 21.18
N ALA A 774 21.37 3.38 21.45
CA ALA A 774 20.95 2.12 22.04
C ALA A 774 20.76 1.06 20.94
N VAL A 775 21.41 -0.08 21.10
CA VAL A 775 21.32 -1.20 20.15
C VAL A 775 20.36 -2.24 20.70
N SER A 776 19.41 -2.66 19.89
CA SER A 776 18.53 -3.80 20.15
C SER A 776 18.87 -4.98 19.24
N THR A 777 18.50 -6.18 19.65
CA THR A 777 18.65 -7.40 18.85
C THR A 777 17.30 -8.11 18.78
N GLN A 778 17.01 -8.69 17.62
CA GLN A 778 15.79 -9.46 17.41
C GLN A 778 16.11 -10.79 16.74
N TYR A 779 15.46 -11.82 17.23
CA TYR A 779 15.28 -13.10 16.55
C TYR A 779 13.79 -13.27 16.26
N GLU A 780 13.47 -13.72 15.06
CA GLU A 780 12.09 -13.97 14.66
C GLU A 780 12.03 -15.25 13.81
N PHE A 781 11.03 -16.07 14.04
CA PHE A 781 10.69 -17.23 13.23
C PHE A 781 9.20 -17.19 12.93
N GLY A 782 8.81 -17.43 11.68
CA GLY A 782 7.39 -17.36 11.31
C GLY A 782 7.03 -18.16 10.07
N VAL A 783 5.72 -18.18 9.82
CA VAL A 783 5.09 -18.82 8.66
C VAL A 783 4.10 -17.85 8.02
N ARG A 784 4.07 -17.82 6.69
CA ARG A 784 3.03 -17.20 5.89
C ARG A 784 2.45 -18.27 5.00
N ASP A 785 1.13 -18.41 5.02
CA ASP A 785 0.43 -19.43 4.25
C ASP A 785 -0.87 -18.89 3.66
N HIS A 786 -1.12 -19.21 2.39
CA HIS A 786 -2.37 -18.98 1.68
C HIS A 786 -2.72 -20.18 0.78
N TYR A 787 -2.32 -21.37 1.19
CA TYR A 787 -2.54 -22.63 0.46
C TYR A 787 -4.03 -22.93 0.31
N PHE A 788 -4.77 -22.78 1.40
CA PHE A 788 -6.22 -22.95 1.33
C PHE A 788 -6.87 -21.60 1.00
N ARG A 789 -7.66 -21.52 -0.06
CA ARG A 789 -8.39 -20.29 -0.42
C ARG A 789 -9.23 -19.71 0.71
N TRP A 790 -9.73 -20.59 1.57
CA TRP A 790 -10.56 -20.19 2.70
C TRP A 790 -9.76 -19.82 3.96
N LEU A 791 -8.46 -20.03 3.97
CA LEU A 791 -7.62 -19.76 5.14
C LEU A 791 -6.30 -19.11 4.72
N GLN A 792 -6.03 -17.97 5.33
CA GLN A 792 -4.73 -17.29 5.25
C GLN A 792 -4.15 -17.18 6.64
N VAL A 793 -2.88 -17.47 6.77
CA VAL A 793 -2.16 -17.51 8.02
C VAL A 793 -0.89 -16.68 7.93
N SER A 794 -0.68 -15.79 8.89
CA SER A 794 0.61 -15.19 9.17
C SER A 794 0.86 -15.34 10.67
N ALA A 795 1.85 -16.12 11.05
CA ALA A 795 2.17 -16.34 12.46
C ALA A 795 3.68 -16.26 12.68
N SER A 796 4.09 -15.68 13.81
CA SER A 796 5.50 -15.62 14.19
C SER A 796 5.70 -15.72 15.69
N VAL A 797 6.91 -16.15 16.06
CA VAL A 797 7.46 -16.04 17.41
C VAL A 797 8.68 -15.13 17.36
N PHE A 798 8.86 -14.29 18.37
CA PHE A 798 9.94 -13.31 18.40
C PHE A 798 10.58 -13.19 19.78
N ASP A 799 11.85 -12.79 19.80
CA ASP A 799 12.62 -12.38 20.99
C ASP A 799 13.34 -11.08 20.65
N ILE A 800 12.95 -9.98 21.31
CA ILE A 800 13.54 -8.65 21.15
C ILE A 800 14.20 -8.23 22.46
N LYS A 801 15.51 -8.00 22.43
CA LYS A 801 16.26 -7.41 23.54
C LYS A 801 16.57 -5.96 23.23
N ARG A 802 16.03 -5.06 24.04
CA ARG A 802 16.14 -3.61 23.91
C ARG A 802 16.93 -3.05 25.08
N ALA A 803 17.84 -2.09 24.85
CA ALA A 803 18.50 -1.38 25.94
C ALA A 803 17.48 -0.59 26.78
N ASN A 804 17.67 -0.58 28.09
CA ASN A 804 16.81 0.10 29.05
C ASN A 804 17.49 1.40 29.53
N ALA A 805 17.07 2.55 28.97
CA ALA A 805 17.57 3.86 29.38
C ALA A 805 16.70 4.42 30.51
N VAL A 806 17.27 4.52 31.71
CA VAL A 806 16.56 4.95 32.93
C VAL A 806 17.44 5.90 33.76
N THR A 807 16.78 6.76 34.55
CA THR A 807 17.48 7.47 35.64
C THR A 807 17.49 6.55 36.87
N ASN A 808 18.69 6.11 37.27
CA ASN A 808 18.83 5.28 38.44
C ASN A 808 18.29 5.98 39.68
N SER A 809 17.45 5.31 40.45
CA SER A 809 16.72 5.87 41.59
C SER A 809 17.65 6.29 42.77
N VAL A 810 18.83 5.69 42.90
CA VAL A 810 19.80 5.93 43.95
C VAL A 810 20.86 6.93 43.52
N THR A 811 21.50 6.73 42.35
CA THR A 811 22.57 7.58 41.88
C THR A 811 22.08 8.85 41.21
N GLN A 812 20.83 8.90 40.79
CA GLN A 812 20.20 9.97 39.97
C GLN A 812 20.91 10.21 38.62
N ILE A 813 21.64 9.22 38.11
CA ILE A 813 22.31 9.28 36.81
C ILE A 813 21.41 8.61 35.78
N PHE A 814 21.17 9.28 34.64
CA PHE A 814 20.53 8.72 33.46
C PHE A 814 21.53 7.90 32.64
N ALA A 815 21.26 6.64 32.44
CA ALA A 815 22.15 5.75 31.70
C ALA A 815 21.39 4.57 31.09
N ASN A 816 22.01 3.87 30.15
CA ASN A 816 21.55 2.55 29.74
C ASN A 816 21.83 1.56 30.88
N ASP A 817 20.76 1.11 31.56
CA ASP A 817 20.83 0.19 32.70
C ASP A 817 20.20 -1.17 32.34
N GLY A 818 21.03 -2.04 31.74
CA GLY A 818 20.58 -3.38 31.34
C GLY A 818 19.68 -3.38 30.13
N THR A 819 18.76 -4.34 30.08
CA THR A 819 17.87 -4.56 28.95
C THR A 819 16.42 -4.80 29.40
N ILE A 820 15.49 -4.56 28.47
CA ILE A 820 14.14 -5.12 28.54
C ILE A 820 14.03 -6.18 27.44
N GLU A 821 13.58 -7.36 27.80
CA GLU A 821 13.37 -8.48 26.88
C GLU A 821 11.89 -8.65 26.61
N TYR A 822 11.52 -8.67 25.32
CA TYR A 822 10.15 -8.85 24.84
C TYR A 822 10.09 -10.16 24.04
N ARG A 823 9.51 -11.22 24.62
CA ARG A 823 9.28 -12.51 23.96
C ARG A 823 7.81 -12.70 23.69
N GLY A 824 7.47 -13.11 22.49
CA GLY A 824 6.07 -13.27 22.16
C GLY A 824 5.80 -14.16 20.97
N ALA A 825 4.51 -14.40 20.79
CA ALA A 825 3.96 -15.04 19.61
C ALA A 825 2.78 -14.21 19.09
N GLU A 826 2.70 -14.04 17.80
CA GLU A 826 1.57 -13.37 17.16
C GLU A 826 1.02 -14.20 16.00
N ALA A 827 -0.28 -14.08 15.76
CA ALA A 827 -0.96 -14.72 14.66
C ALA A 827 -2.02 -13.79 14.06
N VAL A 828 -2.05 -13.74 12.75
CA VAL A 828 -3.13 -13.14 11.97
C VAL A 828 -3.71 -14.25 11.10
N LEU A 829 -5.00 -14.51 11.28
CA LEU A 829 -5.75 -15.52 10.55
C LEU A 829 -6.91 -14.84 9.83
N THR A 830 -7.14 -15.20 8.58
CA THR A 830 -8.35 -14.81 7.85
C THR A 830 -8.95 -16.06 7.25
N GLN A 831 -10.21 -16.32 7.59
CA GLN A 831 -10.91 -17.55 7.22
C GLN A 831 -12.22 -17.20 6.52
N ASP A 832 -12.43 -17.69 5.31
CA ASP A 832 -13.74 -17.70 4.65
C ASP A 832 -14.48 -18.99 5.04
N ILE A 833 -15.25 -18.92 6.15
CA ILE A 833 -16.01 -20.07 6.69
C ILE A 833 -17.02 -20.55 5.66
N THR A 834 -17.69 -19.60 5.00
CA THR A 834 -18.59 -19.86 3.87
C THR A 834 -18.44 -18.73 2.84
N ARG A 835 -19.17 -18.78 1.73
CA ARG A 835 -19.21 -17.67 0.76
C ARG A 835 -19.72 -16.36 1.35
N GLU A 836 -20.49 -16.41 2.43
CA GLU A 836 -21.10 -15.27 3.09
C GLU A 836 -20.40 -14.87 4.41
N TRP A 837 -19.72 -15.81 5.05
CA TRP A 837 -19.14 -15.61 6.36
C TRP A 837 -17.62 -15.70 6.34
N SER A 838 -16.96 -14.68 6.85
CA SER A 838 -15.50 -14.68 7.07
C SER A 838 -15.16 -14.29 8.51
N LEU A 839 -14.13 -14.90 9.06
CA LEU A 839 -13.58 -14.64 10.38
C LEU A 839 -12.15 -14.12 10.22
N SER A 840 -11.84 -13.01 10.87
CA SER A 840 -10.48 -12.46 10.95
C SER A 840 -10.05 -12.38 12.40
N GLU A 841 -8.86 -12.86 12.69
CA GLU A 841 -8.28 -12.93 14.02
C GLU A 841 -6.88 -12.34 14.00
N ALA A 842 -6.58 -11.42 14.91
CA ALA A 842 -5.27 -10.83 15.10
C ALA A 842 -4.95 -10.90 16.59
N ILE A 843 -4.06 -11.79 17.01
CA ILE A 843 -3.81 -12.11 18.43
C ILE A 843 -2.31 -12.07 18.69
N GLU A 844 -1.91 -11.50 19.83
CA GLU A 844 -0.55 -11.54 20.35
C GLU A 844 -0.53 -12.03 21.78
N TYR A 845 0.42 -12.90 22.08
CA TYR A 845 0.90 -13.21 23.42
C TYR A 845 2.27 -12.57 23.63
N LEU A 846 2.45 -11.86 24.74
CA LEU A 846 3.67 -11.14 25.06
C LEU A 846 4.11 -11.44 26.49
N HIS A 847 5.38 -11.80 26.66
CA HIS A 847 6.08 -11.91 27.93
C HIS A 847 7.26 -10.92 27.92
N ALA A 848 7.10 -9.79 28.62
CA ALA A 848 8.13 -8.76 28.70
C ALA A 848 8.70 -8.67 30.10
N VAL A 849 10.04 -8.59 30.21
CA VAL A 849 10.77 -8.63 31.47
C VAL A 849 11.89 -7.59 31.48
N GLN A 850 11.95 -6.81 32.56
CA GLN A 850 13.03 -5.86 32.82
C GLN A 850 14.22 -6.58 33.45
N ASN A 851 15.42 -6.40 32.88
CA ASN A 851 16.69 -6.99 33.33
C ASN A 851 17.71 -5.84 33.54
N PRO A 852 17.53 -5.00 34.58
CA PRO A 852 18.48 -3.97 34.94
C PRO A 852 19.77 -4.55 35.47
N VAL A 853 20.87 -3.78 35.40
CA VAL A 853 22.15 -4.10 36.03
C VAL A 853 22.23 -3.45 37.41
N ASN A 854 21.78 -2.22 37.56
CA ASN A 854 21.95 -1.44 38.80
C ASN A 854 20.63 -1.26 39.60
N ASP A 855 19.50 -1.07 38.95
CA ASP A 855 18.22 -0.92 39.63
C ASP A 855 17.51 -2.25 39.83
N MET A 856 17.93 -2.97 40.84
CA MET A 856 17.40 -4.31 41.18
C MET A 856 15.91 -4.28 41.61
N THR A 857 15.34 -3.11 41.90
CA THR A 857 13.93 -3.00 42.34
C THR A 857 12.92 -3.32 41.22
N ILE A 858 13.36 -3.23 39.95
CA ILE A 858 12.52 -3.55 38.77
C ILE A 858 12.90 -4.86 38.09
N LYS A 859 13.91 -5.58 38.63
CA LYS A 859 14.39 -6.82 38.02
C LYS A 859 13.31 -7.91 38.02
N GLY A 860 13.09 -8.50 36.84
CA GLY A 860 12.11 -9.56 36.65
C GLY A 860 10.67 -9.04 36.53
N LEU A 861 10.44 -7.73 36.65
CA LEU A 861 9.09 -7.13 36.56
C LEU A 861 8.72 -6.79 35.13
N THR A 862 7.40 -6.72 34.88
CA THR A 862 6.86 -6.36 33.57
C THR A 862 6.98 -4.85 33.33
N PRO A 863 7.37 -4.38 32.12
CA PRO A 863 7.39 -2.94 31.83
C PRO A 863 6.03 -2.29 31.91
N GLU A 864 5.99 -0.98 32.23
CA GLU A 864 4.76 -0.16 32.27
C GLU A 864 3.93 -0.35 30.99
N ASN A 865 2.61 -0.40 31.15
CA ASN A 865 1.60 -0.46 30.09
C ASN A 865 1.73 -1.67 29.12
N THR A 866 2.41 -2.73 29.52
CA THR A 866 2.63 -3.92 28.70
C THR A 866 1.66 -5.04 29.05
N PRO A 867 0.70 -5.39 28.17
CA PRO A 867 -0.25 -6.48 28.40
C PRO A 867 0.36 -7.84 28.06
N LYS A 868 -0.17 -8.92 28.63
CA LYS A 868 0.18 -10.29 28.23
C LYS A 868 -0.52 -10.76 26.98
N TRP A 869 -1.76 -10.35 26.77
CA TRP A 869 -2.56 -10.71 25.62
C TRP A 869 -3.23 -9.50 25.04
N ILE A 870 -3.20 -9.41 23.71
CA ILE A 870 -3.94 -8.45 22.90
C ILE A 870 -4.61 -9.24 21.79
N GLY A 871 -5.85 -8.93 21.48
CA GLY A 871 -6.50 -9.55 20.33
C GLY A 871 -7.66 -8.78 19.78
N ASN A 872 -7.87 -8.98 18.50
CA ASN A 872 -8.97 -8.49 17.71
C ASN A 872 -9.56 -9.65 16.94
N ILE A 873 -10.84 -9.92 17.11
CA ILE A 873 -11.59 -10.97 16.41
C ILE A 873 -12.75 -10.30 15.72
N ALA A 874 -12.86 -10.47 14.40
CA ALA A 874 -13.91 -9.86 13.59
C ALA A 874 -14.63 -10.92 12.74
N LEU A 875 -15.93 -11.05 12.94
CA LEU A 875 -16.83 -11.87 12.12
C LEU A 875 -17.55 -10.97 11.13
N THR A 876 -17.43 -11.28 9.84
CA THR A 876 -18.05 -10.53 8.75
C THR A 876 -19.05 -11.40 8.01
N HIS A 877 -20.25 -10.87 7.79
CA HIS A 877 -21.33 -11.47 7.01
C HIS A 877 -21.62 -10.64 5.76
N ARG A 878 -21.64 -11.31 4.60
CA ARG A 878 -21.96 -10.73 3.29
C ARG A 878 -23.16 -11.47 2.71
N PRO A 879 -24.40 -11.01 3.01
CA PRO A 879 -25.60 -11.73 2.60
C PRO A 879 -25.75 -11.75 1.08
N SER A 880 -26.00 -12.91 0.51
CA SER A 880 -26.21 -13.09 -0.93
C SER A 880 -27.49 -12.42 -1.46
N TRP A 881 -28.50 -12.24 -0.60
CA TRP A 881 -29.76 -11.58 -0.95
C TRP A 881 -29.67 -10.04 -1.10
N LEU A 882 -28.58 -9.40 -0.60
CA LEU A 882 -28.30 -7.99 -0.80
C LEU A 882 -26.83 -7.80 -1.18
N PRO A 883 -26.49 -7.97 -2.46
CA PRO A 883 -25.12 -7.78 -2.94
C PRO A 883 -24.60 -6.37 -2.63
N GLY A 884 -23.34 -6.29 -2.18
CA GLY A 884 -22.72 -5.03 -1.77
C GLY A 884 -22.84 -4.72 -0.27
N LEU A 885 -23.71 -5.41 0.48
CA LEU A 885 -23.77 -5.27 1.93
C LEU A 885 -22.70 -6.15 2.61
N SER A 886 -22.03 -5.57 3.60
CA SER A 886 -21.14 -6.30 4.52
C SER A 886 -21.43 -5.85 5.95
N LEU A 887 -21.65 -6.78 6.84
CA LEU A 887 -21.88 -6.57 8.26
C LEU A 887 -20.73 -7.17 9.04
N THR A 888 -20.10 -6.40 9.92
CA THR A 888 -18.95 -6.86 10.71
C THR A 888 -19.22 -6.67 12.21
N MET A 889 -19.04 -7.73 12.98
CA MET A 889 -18.95 -7.66 14.45
C MET A 889 -17.50 -7.87 14.87
N ARG A 890 -16.98 -7.03 15.75
CA ARG A 890 -15.61 -7.13 16.27
C ARG A 890 -15.59 -7.16 17.79
N ALA A 891 -14.70 -7.99 18.34
CA ALA A 891 -14.32 -7.98 19.75
C ALA A 891 -12.81 -7.67 19.85
N SER A 892 -12.46 -6.58 20.55
CA SER A 892 -11.08 -6.17 20.81
C SER A 892 -10.83 -6.30 22.32
N PHE A 893 -9.77 -7.02 22.69
CA PHE A 893 -9.45 -7.23 24.09
C PHE A 893 -7.97 -6.96 24.40
N VAL A 894 -7.72 -6.46 25.60
CA VAL A 894 -6.40 -6.23 26.16
C VAL A 894 -6.41 -6.71 27.61
N THR A 895 -5.43 -7.48 28.05
CA THR A 895 -5.34 -7.94 29.44
C THR A 895 -4.82 -6.82 30.36
N LYS A 896 -4.81 -7.07 31.68
CA LYS A 896 -4.30 -6.12 32.67
C LYS A 896 -2.86 -5.72 32.39
N ARG A 897 -2.47 -4.48 32.73
CA ARG A 897 -1.15 -3.89 32.46
C ARG A 897 -0.60 -3.19 33.70
N PRO A 898 0.72 -3.29 34.01
CA PRO A 898 1.33 -2.56 35.10
C PRO A 898 1.19 -1.04 34.92
N VAL A 899 1.01 -0.33 36.02
CA VAL A 899 0.88 1.13 36.01
C VAL A 899 2.22 1.87 36.06
N ASN A 900 3.28 1.17 36.44
CA ASN A 900 4.65 1.69 36.48
C ASN A 900 5.68 0.54 36.39
N PRO A 901 6.97 0.85 36.21
CA PRO A 901 8.02 -0.16 36.12
C PRO A 901 8.19 -1.05 37.35
N GLN A 902 7.71 -0.62 38.54
CA GLN A 902 7.81 -1.35 39.81
C GLN A 902 6.65 -2.31 40.06
N ASP A 903 5.72 -2.49 39.11
CA ASP A 903 4.53 -3.33 39.28
C ASP A 903 3.68 -3.01 40.52
N GLN A 904 3.62 -1.75 40.95
CA GLN A 904 2.93 -1.35 42.16
C GLN A 904 1.40 -1.32 42.03
N GLY A 905 0.86 -1.60 40.87
CA GLY A 905 -0.57 -1.70 40.58
C GLY A 905 -0.81 -2.04 39.12
N TYR A 906 -2.06 -2.31 38.78
CA TYR A 906 -2.46 -2.69 37.41
C TYR A 906 -3.71 -1.95 36.98
N ILE A 907 -3.73 -1.38 35.75
CA ILE A 907 -5.00 -1.04 35.09
C ILE A 907 -5.69 -2.35 34.66
N PRO A 908 -7.00 -2.49 34.90
CA PRO A 908 -7.76 -3.68 34.53
C PRO A 908 -7.74 -3.93 33.01
N GLY A 909 -7.83 -5.19 32.63
CA GLY A 909 -8.08 -5.56 31.25
C GLY A 909 -9.51 -5.20 30.80
N TYR A 910 -9.69 -5.10 29.51
CA TYR A 910 -11.01 -4.82 28.91
C TYR A 910 -11.25 -5.61 27.64
N THR A 911 -12.53 -5.77 27.32
CA THR A 911 -13.00 -6.21 25.99
C THR A 911 -14.02 -5.21 25.52
N ILE A 912 -13.86 -4.73 24.28
CA ILE A 912 -14.75 -3.77 23.61
C ILE A 912 -15.35 -4.46 22.39
N TYR A 913 -16.65 -4.28 22.22
CA TYR A 913 -17.38 -4.79 21.06
C TYR A 913 -17.73 -3.64 20.13
N SER A 914 -17.59 -3.86 18.83
CA SER A 914 -17.93 -2.89 17.78
C SER A 914 -18.76 -3.57 16.70
N LEU A 915 -19.65 -2.82 16.06
CA LEU A 915 -20.41 -3.25 14.90
C LEU A 915 -20.08 -2.34 13.72
N GLY A 916 -19.96 -2.91 12.53
CA GLY A 916 -19.77 -2.21 11.29
C GLY A 916 -20.76 -2.67 10.22
N ALA A 917 -21.20 -1.75 9.38
CA ALA A 917 -21.93 -2.03 8.16
C ALA A 917 -21.32 -1.24 7.01
N SER A 918 -21.10 -1.86 5.87
CA SER A 918 -20.75 -1.18 4.63
C SER A 918 -21.67 -1.62 3.51
N TYR A 919 -22.12 -0.66 2.71
CA TYR A 919 -23.00 -0.92 1.57
C TYR A 919 -22.50 -0.20 0.34
N ALA A 920 -22.01 -0.99 -0.62
CA ALA A 920 -21.58 -0.51 -1.93
C ALA A 920 -22.71 -0.71 -2.94
N THR A 921 -23.18 0.37 -3.56
CA THR A 921 -24.31 0.35 -4.49
C THR A 921 -24.10 1.36 -5.63
N ARG A 922 -25.05 1.44 -6.54
CA ARG A 922 -25.11 2.48 -7.57
C ARG A 922 -26.40 3.28 -7.43
N ILE A 923 -26.26 4.61 -7.38
CA ILE A 923 -27.38 5.56 -7.37
C ILE A 923 -27.21 6.49 -8.57
N ALA A 924 -28.20 6.58 -9.43
CA ALA A 924 -28.15 7.35 -10.66
C ALA A 924 -26.89 7.02 -11.52
N GLY A 925 -26.50 5.74 -11.58
CA GLY A 925 -25.34 5.28 -12.34
C GLY A 925 -23.98 5.51 -11.67
N LYS A 926 -23.91 6.30 -10.59
CA LYS A 926 -22.69 6.58 -9.83
C LYS A 926 -22.47 5.54 -8.74
N HIS A 927 -21.22 5.17 -8.50
CA HIS A 927 -20.87 4.28 -7.40
C HIS A 927 -20.95 5.02 -6.06
N VAL A 928 -21.66 4.44 -5.09
CA VAL A 928 -21.84 4.99 -3.75
C VAL A 928 -21.44 3.94 -2.72
N ASP A 929 -20.56 4.32 -1.81
CA ASP A 929 -20.11 3.49 -0.68
C ASP A 929 -20.53 4.17 0.64
N ILE A 930 -21.40 3.52 1.40
CA ILE A 930 -21.87 4.00 2.71
C ILE A 930 -21.32 3.06 3.78
N ARG A 931 -20.68 3.63 4.78
CA ARG A 931 -20.13 2.89 5.91
C ARG A 931 -20.63 3.48 7.23
N VAL A 932 -21.04 2.61 8.12
CA VAL A 932 -21.46 2.96 9.49
C VAL A 932 -20.69 2.04 10.44
N ALA A 933 -20.13 2.60 11.49
CA ALA A 933 -19.47 1.85 12.55
C ALA A 933 -19.96 2.33 13.93
N VAL A 934 -20.17 1.38 14.82
CA VAL A 934 -20.49 1.64 16.23
C VAL A 934 -19.33 1.09 17.05
N ASP A 935 -18.51 1.96 17.60
CA ASP A 935 -17.42 1.58 18.49
C ASP A 935 -17.91 1.58 19.94
N ASN A 936 -17.34 0.68 20.76
CA ASN A 936 -17.75 0.50 22.17
C ASN A 936 -19.27 0.32 22.33
N LEU A 937 -19.84 -0.67 21.65
CA LEU A 937 -21.28 -0.93 21.55
C LEU A 937 -22.01 -0.90 22.89
N PHE A 938 -21.42 -1.44 23.95
CA PHE A 938 -22.01 -1.54 25.30
C PHE A 938 -21.67 -0.36 26.22
N ASN A 939 -21.05 0.69 25.68
CA ASN A 939 -20.64 1.91 26.41
C ASN A 939 -19.81 1.60 27.66
N LYS A 940 -18.84 0.67 27.54
CA LYS A 940 -17.97 0.27 28.64
C LYS A 940 -16.99 1.40 28.99
N ARG A 941 -16.91 1.79 30.27
CA ARG A 941 -15.87 2.68 30.79
C ARG A 941 -14.65 1.86 31.19
N TYR A 942 -13.47 2.26 30.70
CA TYR A 942 -12.21 1.53 30.94
C TYR A 942 -11.01 2.46 30.91
N TRP A 943 -9.93 2.04 31.53
CA TRP A 943 -8.63 2.66 31.40
C TRP A 943 -7.99 2.14 30.09
N ASN A 944 -7.77 3.04 29.14
CA ASN A 944 -7.19 2.70 27.85
C ASN A 944 -5.66 2.55 27.91
N SER A 945 -5.00 3.38 28.72
CA SER A 945 -3.55 3.41 28.81
C SER A 945 -3.06 3.93 30.15
N VAL A 946 -1.82 3.64 30.44
CA VAL A 946 -1.02 4.35 31.44
C VAL A 946 0.32 4.69 30.79
N GLN A 947 0.78 5.91 30.96
CA GLN A 947 2.03 6.37 30.33
C GLN A 947 2.65 7.49 31.16
N THR A 948 3.94 7.33 31.52
CA THR A 948 4.70 8.35 32.26
C THR A 948 3.96 8.94 33.46
N GLY A 949 3.35 8.05 34.26
CA GLY A 949 2.62 8.46 35.46
C GLY A 949 1.27 9.13 35.18
N THR A 950 0.66 8.94 34.02
CA THR A 950 -0.71 9.40 33.71
C THR A 950 -1.61 8.26 33.26
N LEU A 951 -2.88 8.35 33.66
CA LEU A 951 -3.95 7.43 33.27
C LEU A 951 -4.76 8.05 32.12
N GLY A 952 -5.00 7.26 31.07
CA GLY A 952 -5.83 7.60 29.93
C GLY A 952 -7.14 6.81 29.93
N THR A 953 -8.27 7.51 29.77
CA THR A 953 -9.59 6.88 29.63
C THR A 953 -9.80 6.37 28.21
N GLY A 954 -10.60 5.30 28.04
CA GLY A 954 -11.14 4.85 26.77
C GLY A 954 -12.30 5.73 26.29
N MET A 955 -12.58 5.70 25.00
CA MET A 955 -13.67 6.45 24.38
C MET A 955 -15.05 5.87 24.74
N ASP A 956 -16.04 6.71 24.90
CA ASP A 956 -17.44 6.32 24.99
C ASP A 956 -17.93 5.68 23.69
N ARG A 957 -19.16 5.11 23.73
CA ARG A 957 -19.81 4.60 22.52
C ARG A 957 -19.93 5.71 21.48
N SER A 958 -19.40 5.46 20.30
CA SER A 958 -19.48 6.38 19.16
C SER A 958 -20.08 5.69 17.94
N VAL A 959 -20.90 6.42 17.19
CA VAL A 959 -21.36 6.02 15.86
C VAL A 959 -20.63 6.87 14.86
N LYS A 960 -19.93 6.24 13.93
CA LYS A 960 -19.18 6.89 12.84
C LYS A 960 -19.86 6.58 11.52
N MET A 961 -19.93 7.53 10.62
CA MET A 961 -20.50 7.36 9.28
C MET A 961 -19.58 7.98 8.23
N VAL A 962 -19.46 7.31 7.08
CA VAL A 962 -18.85 7.82 5.86
C VAL A 962 -19.75 7.48 4.69
N ALA A 963 -20.05 8.46 3.84
CA ALA A 963 -20.76 8.27 2.59
C ALA A 963 -19.90 8.85 1.46
N LYS A 964 -19.45 8.00 0.54
CA LYS A 964 -18.59 8.36 -0.59
C LYS A 964 -19.33 8.14 -1.90
N ILE A 965 -19.20 9.09 -2.82
CA ILE A 965 -19.70 8.97 -4.19
C ILE A 965 -18.53 9.13 -5.16
N ASP A 966 -18.44 8.24 -6.14
CA ASP A 966 -17.50 8.30 -7.26
C ASP A 966 -18.25 8.80 -8.51
N PHE A 967 -17.66 9.78 -9.22
CA PHE A 967 -18.26 10.46 -10.40
C PHE A 967 -17.78 9.90 -11.73
#